data_90a508bc41eeb8c7cba405cf9e20caa3
#
_entry.id   90a508bc41eeb8c7cba405cf9e20caa3
#
_cell.length_a   1.000
_cell.length_b   1.000
_cell.length_c   1.000
_cell.angle_alpha   90.00
_cell.angle_beta   90.00
_cell.angle_gamma   90.00
#
_symmetry.space_group_name_H-M   'P 1'
#
loop_
_entity.id
_entity.type
_entity.pdbx_description
1 polymer ?
#
loop_
_entity_poly.entity_id
_entity_poly.type
_entity_poly.pdbx_seq_one_letter_code
_entity_poly.pdbx_strand_id
1 'polypeptide(L)'
;MKKFLISTFALATACVAFAQNPIVSGQYSADPTARVFDGKLYVYPSHDIKAVNELDSNAWFRMEDYHVFMADGNLSNWSDMGVILSDKNVPWVKQGSYSMWAPDCIKRNGKYYFFFPAQPNSGRGFGVGVAESNRPYGQFTPRQEPIKGVFGIDPCVLTDDDGKMYLFWGGGGLVGAELDQSMDSIVGRPVRFDATLPQGFKEGPFAFKRNGKYYLTYPWVKEKTEKLAYAMSDNPLGPYEFKGVIMDETPGCWTNHHSIVEYQGQWYLFYHNNAYSPHFDKNRSTCVDSLFFNADGTIRQVYPTLRGVGITNARQHVQIDRYSACSEEVKIDYLDRKDYFEGWKTIFSKKGSWVTYNRVDFGNTPLAAVRTYAKATKKGTLTLEANGKVIATIKITPSDEWKEYITPVKGLPTGIADLKIISNTDNTIEVDWVTFTPDARPSAAIITSTFTADPAPLVHDGTLYLYTGHDVASTHATNYVMSDWQVFSTKDMKHWTNHGVCLSPDVFAPWGCRDAYAAQCVERNGKFYWYVSMGHVADQNSKGGMCIGVAVADSPTGPFRDAIGKALITNEMTTDKPHSWDDIDPSVFIDDDGQAYLVWGNASCKMVKLKENMVELDGDIQYLDIPHFIEGPWIYKRNGLYYLVYAGAGTRPEMIEYCTTTDIKSGKWEYRGIIDGNSTGCFTTHPGIADFKGKSWFFTHNGTLPSGGSYRRSVIVDEMKYRADGTIIPIERK
;
A
#
# COMPACT_ATOMS: atom_id res chain seq x y z
N MET A 1 11.27 -40.81 -14.43
CA MET A 1 10.27 -40.01 -13.71
C MET A 1 10.98 -38.83 -13.08
N LYS A 2 10.94 -37.66 -13.73
CA LYS A 2 11.49 -36.41 -13.21
C LYS A 2 10.35 -35.71 -12.49
N LYS A 3 10.45 -35.54 -11.16
CA LYS A 3 9.53 -34.71 -10.36
C LYS A 3 9.85 -33.24 -10.63
N PHE A 4 8.94 -32.56 -11.26
CA PHE A 4 8.94 -31.09 -11.31
C PHE A 4 8.50 -30.57 -9.94
N LEU A 5 9.36 -29.87 -9.25
CA LEU A 5 8.98 -29.01 -8.13
C LEU A 5 8.30 -27.77 -8.72
N ILE A 6 7.01 -27.63 -8.49
CA ILE A 6 6.27 -26.40 -8.75
C ILE A 6 6.55 -25.48 -7.57
N SER A 7 7.36 -24.47 -7.81
CA SER A 7 7.58 -23.35 -6.90
C SER A 7 6.36 -22.42 -7.01
N THR A 8 5.47 -22.48 -6.04
CA THR A 8 4.39 -21.49 -5.87
C THR A 8 5.02 -20.16 -5.46
N PHE A 9 5.20 -19.25 -6.42
CA PHE A 9 5.41 -17.83 -6.13
C PHE A 9 4.05 -17.25 -5.69
N ALA A 10 3.91 -16.99 -4.40
CA ALA A 10 2.91 -16.05 -3.94
C ALA A 10 3.34 -14.67 -4.45
N LEU A 11 2.63 -14.11 -5.43
CA LEU A 11 2.77 -12.71 -5.79
C LEU A 11 2.28 -11.88 -4.59
N ALA A 12 3.24 -11.39 -3.80
CA ALA A 12 2.98 -10.30 -2.89
C ALA A 12 2.57 -9.10 -3.74
N THR A 13 1.38 -8.57 -3.52
CA THR A 13 0.98 -7.26 -4.01
C THR A 13 2.02 -6.26 -3.50
N ALA A 14 2.88 -5.76 -4.39
CA ALA A 14 3.87 -4.78 -4.02
C ALA A 14 3.13 -3.45 -3.75
N CYS A 15 2.86 -3.20 -2.48
CA CYS A 15 2.53 -1.87 -2.02
C CYS A 15 3.73 -0.97 -2.34
N VAL A 16 3.52 0.07 -3.11
CA VAL A 16 4.52 1.12 -3.29
C VAL A 16 4.48 1.96 -2.02
N ALA A 17 5.08 1.44 -0.94
CA ALA A 17 5.39 2.24 0.21
C ALA A 17 6.68 3.00 -0.09
N PHE A 18 6.65 4.30 0.14
CA PHE A 18 7.79 5.18 -0.08
C PHE A 18 8.88 4.88 0.94
N ALA A 19 10.15 5.03 0.56
CA ALA A 19 11.31 4.96 1.45
C ALA A 19 11.28 6.13 2.46
N GLN A 20 10.41 6.07 3.45
CA GLN A 20 10.17 7.16 4.41
C GLN A 20 9.68 6.58 5.74
N ASN A 21 10.05 7.24 6.83
CA ASN A 21 9.51 6.96 8.14
C ASN A 21 8.18 7.71 8.37
N PRO A 22 7.17 7.07 8.92
CA PRO A 22 7.10 5.63 9.20
C PRO A 22 7.03 4.77 7.93
N ILE A 23 7.55 3.54 7.99
CA ILE A 23 7.62 2.61 6.85
C ILE A 23 6.26 1.99 6.48
N VAL A 24 5.30 2.03 7.38
CA VAL A 24 3.93 1.57 7.19
C VAL A 24 3.00 2.77 7.31
N SER A 25 2.20 3.01 6.28
CA SER A 25 1.31 4.18 6.19
C SER A 25 -0.19 3.84 6.20
N GLY A 26 -0.56 2.58 5.96
CA GLY A 26 -1.96 2.15 5.90
C GLY A 26 -2.55 1.76 7.25
N GLN A 27 -1.74 1.68 8.31
CA GLN A 27 -2.16 1.35 9.66
C GLN A 27 -1.11 1.77 10.68
N TYR A 28 -1.50 1.89 11.94
CA TYR A 28 -0.55 2.07 13.02
C TYR A 28 0.21 0.77 13.30
N SER A 29 1.50 0.90 13.60
CA SER A 29 2.40 -0.23 13.83
C SER A 29 3.46 0.17 14.84
N ALA A 30 3.61 -0.60 15.89
CA ALA A 30 4.49 -0.27 17.01
C ALA A 30 5.45 -1.41 17.34
N ASP A 31 6.37 -1.19 18.26
CA ASP A 31 7.22 -2.23 18.85
C ASP A 31 7.87 -3.16 17.81
N PRO A 32 8.56 -2.63 16.79
CA PRO A 32 8.95 -3.40 15.61
C PRO A 32 10.08 -4.38 15.92
N THR A 33 9.86 -5.67 15.69
CA THR A 33 10.93 -6.66 15.60
C THR A 33 11.27 -6.97 14.15
N ALA A 34 12.49 -6.61 13.76
CA ALA A 34 13.02 -6.88 12.43
C ALA A 34 13.90 -8.14 12.43
N ARG A 35 13.68 -9.03 11.47
CA ARG A 35 14.42 -10.28 11.32
C ARG A 35 14.73 -10.56 9.84
N VAL A 36 15.89 -11.12 9.59
CA VAL A 36 16.29 -11.55 8.23
C VAL A 36 16.14 -13.06 8.13
N PHE A 37 15.31 -13.51 7.20
CA PHE A 37 15.12 -14.92 6.88
C PHE A 37 15.30 -15.16 5.39
N ASP A 38 16.17 -16.10 5.05
CA ASP A 38 16.44 -16.51 3.66
C ASP A 38 16.78 -15.31 2.74
N GLY A 39 17.57 -14.35 3.28
CA GLY A 39 18.01 -13.14 2.57
C GLY A 39 16.93 -12.05 2.41
N LYS A 40 15.77 -12.19 3.03
CA LYS A 40 14.70 -11.18 3.05
C LYS A 40 14.52 -10.61 4.44
N LEU A 41 14.21 -9.33 4.50
CA LEU A 41 13.94 -8.61 5.76
C LEU A 41 12.43 -8.58 6.01
N TYR A 42 12.06 -9.00 7.22
CA TYR A 42 10.69 -8.98 7.73
C TYR A 42 10.62 -8.13 8.99
N VAL A 43 9.53 -7.41 9.16
CA VAL A 43 9.23 -6.64 10.37
C VAL A 43 7.89 -7.11 10.94
N TYR A 44 7.90 -7.42 12.21
CA TYR A 44 6.77 -7.90 13.01
C TYR A 44 6.43 -6.84 14.06
N PRO A 45 5.58 -5.86 13.76
CA PRO A 45 5.14 -4.90 14.76
C PRO A 45 3.93 -5.38 15.53
N SER A 46 3.65 -4.74 16.66
CA SER A 46 2.29 -4.71 17.21
C SER A 46 1.40 -3.82 16.34
N HIS A 47 0.12 -4.13 16.27
CA HIS A 47 -0.88 -3.36 15.53
C HIS A 47 -1.68 -2.49 16.49
N ASP A 48 -1.27 -1.22 16.66
CA ASP A 48 -2.03 -0.24 17.44
C ASP A 48 -3.36 0.04 16.77
N ILE A 49 -4.47 -0.21 17.47
CA ILE A 49 -5.81 0.05 16.95
C ILE A 49 -6.21 1.48 17.33
N LYS A 50 -6.84 2.18 16.37
CA LYS A 50 -7.39 3.51 16.59
C LYS A 50 -8.30 3.54 17.83
N ALA A 51 -8.00 4.43 18.76
CA ALA A 51 -8.86 4.62 19.92
C ALA A 51 -10.18 5.27 19.49
N VAL A 52 -11.29 4.81 20.09
CA VAL A 52 -12.64 5.36 19.81
C VAL A 52 -12.72 6.84 20.20
N ASN A 53 -11.89 7.28 21.14
CA ASN A 53 -11.80 8.67 21.57
C ASN A 53 -10.33 9.01 21.87
N GLU A 54 -9.62 9.58 20.91
CA GLU A 54 -8.22 9.99 21.02
C GLU A 54 -7.97 11.12 22.01
N LEU A 55 -9.00 11.88 22.35
CA LEU A 55 -8.92 12.96 23.33
C LEU A 55 -9.13 12.46 24.75
N ASP A 56 -9.44 11.17 24.94
CA ASP A 56 -9.53 10.58 26.28
C ASP A 56 -8.12 10.34 26.83
N SER A 57 -7.71 11.15 27.78
CA SER A 57 -6.43 11.04 28.48
C SER A 57 -6.26 9.70 29.23
N ASN A 58 -7.33 8.93 29.41
CA ASN A 58 -7.32 7.59 30.04
C ASN A 58 -7.24 6.46 29.01
N ALA A 59 -7.25 6.76 27.70
CA ALA A 59 -7.08 5.73 26.69
C ALA A 59 -5.68 5.09 26.83
N TRP A 60 -5.62 3.77 26.71
CA TRP A 60 -4.41 2.97 26.83
C TRP A 60 -4.08 2.27 25.52
N PHE A 61 -2.92 1.63 25.42
CA PHE A 61 -2.50 0.83 24.27
C PHE A 61 -3.50 -0.28 23.98
N ARG A 62 -3.89 -0.43 22.71
CA ARG A 62 -4.89 -1.41 22.26
C ARG A 62 -4.39 -2.12 21.03
N MET A 63 -4.18 -3.43 21.12
CA MET A 63 -3.66 -4.28 20.05
C MET A 63 -4.35 -5.65 20.10
N GLU A 64 -4.91 -6.12 18.98
CA GLU A 64 -5.65 -7.38 18.93
C GLU A 64 -5.03 -8.42 17.98
N ASP A 65 -4.13 -8.00 17.11
CA ASP A 65 -3.50 -8.87 16.12
C ASP A 65 -2.08 -8.42 15.75
N TYR A 66 -1.45 -9.21 14.88
CA TYR A 66 -0.13 -8.92 14.33
C TYR A 66 -0.13 -9.05 12.82
N HIS A 67 0.40 -8.05 12.16
CA HIS A 67 0.79 -8.09 10.76
C HIS A 67 2.28 -8.39 10.62
N VAL A 68 2.71 -8.77 9.41
CA VAL A 68 4.12 -8.82 9.06
C VAL A 68 4.36 -8.06 7.76
N PHE A 69 5.39 -7.24 7.76
CA PHE A 69 5.80 -6.45 6.60
C PHE A 69 7.10 -6.98 6.05
N MET A 70 7.17 -7.15 4.73
CA MET A 70 8.37 -7.62 4.02
C MET A 70 8.94 -6.49 3.17
N ALA A 71 10.24 -6.22 3.35
CA ALA A 71 10.94 -5.21 2.56
C ALA A 71 11.29 -5.72 1.16
N ASP A 72 11.32 -4.82 0.18
CA ASP A 72 12.09 -5.03 -1.04
C ASP A 72 13.61 -4.94 -0.76
N GLY A 73 14.42 -5.32 -1.74
CA GLY A 73 15.88 -5.33 -1.58
C GLY A 73 16.51 -3.97 -1.30
N ASN A 74 15.80 -2.87 -1.53
CA ASN A 74 16.29 -1.50 -1.34
C ASN A 74 15.73 -0.81 -0.08
N LEU A 75 14.87 -1.47 0.67
CA LEU A 75 14.10 -0.91 1.80
C LEU A 75 13.23 0.30 1.38
N SER A 76 12.92 0.40 0.09
CA SER A 76 12.11 1.49 -0.46
C SER A 76 10.62 1.17 -0.43
N ASN A 77 10.28 -0.12 -0.44
CA ASN A 77 8.91 -0.60 -0.47
C ASN A 77 8.72 -1.70 0.58
N TRP A 78 7.56 -1.68 1.22
CA TRP A 78 7.17 -2.63 2.24
C TRP A 78 5.82 -3.25 1.87
N SER A 79 5.77 -4.56 1.81
CA SER A 79 4.55 -5.30 1.51
C SER A 79 3.92 -5.80 2.80
N ASP A 80 2.67 -5.45 3.06
CA ASP A 80 1.87 -6.09 4.11
C ASP A 80 1.53 -7.52 3.66
N MET A 81 2.01 -8.50 4.41
CA MET A 81 1.76 -9.92 4.15
C MET A 81 0.48 -10.41 4.85
N GLY A 82 -0.24 -9.52 5.52
CA GLY A 82 -1.50 -9.77 6.21
C GLY A 82 -1.35 -10.16 7.67
N VAL A 83 -2.50 -10.40 8.32
CA VAL A 83 -2.59 -10.84 9.72
C VAL A 83 -2.02 -12.24 9.87
N ILE A 84 -1.07 -12.42 10.79
CA ILE A 84 -0.41 -13.70 11.04
C ILE A 84 -0.90 -14.39 12.32
N LEU A 85 -1.40 -13.64 13.29
CA LEU A 85 -1.96 -14.13 14.56
C LEU A 85 -2.90 -13.06 15.14
N SER A 86 -3.99 -13.49 15.78
CA SER A 86 -4.96 -12.62 16.45
C SER A 86 -5.33 -13.20 17.82
N ASP A 87 -5.74 -12.36 18.76
CA ASP A 87 -6.22 -12.76 20.08
C ASP A 87 -7.34 -13.81 19.97
N LYS A 88 -8.19 -13.72 18.94
CA LYS A 88 -9.30 -14.67 18.66
C LYS A 88 -8.82 -16.10 18.38
N ASN A 89 -7.58 -16.25 17.95
CA ASN A 89 -6.99 -17.55 17.61
C ASN A 89 -6.17 -18.16 18.76
N VAL A 90 -5.90 -17.41 19.86
CA VAL A 90 -5.05 -17.87 20.95
C VAL A 90 -5.92 -18.37 22.13
N PRO A 91 -5.89 -19.66 22.47
CA PRO A 91 -6.83 -20.26 23.40
C PRO A 91 -6.76 -19.73 24.84
N TRP A 92 -5.58 -19.29 25.28
CA TRP A 92 -5.34 -18.84 26.66
C TRP A 92 -5.46 -17.34 26.86
N VAL A 93 -5.59 -16.56 25.76
CA VAL A 93 -5.66 -15.08 25.80
C VAL A 93 -7.07 -14.62 26.16
N LYS A 94 -7.14 -13.65 27.07
CA LYS A 94 -8.39 -12.98 27.45
C LYS A 94 -8.92 -12.15 26.30
N GLN A 95 -10.02 -12.57 25.72
CA GLN A 95 -10.65 -11.89 24.60
C GLN A 95 -11.03 -10.44 24.94
N GLY A 96 -10.76 -9.51 24.01
CA GLY A 96 -11.05 -8.09 24.20
C GLY A 96 -10.15 -7.41 25.23
N SER A 97 -9.04 -8.04 25.63
CA SER A 97 -8.02 -7.40 26.48
C SER A 97 -7.13 -6.41 25.72
N TYR A 98 -7.12 -6.51 24.39
CA TYR A 98 -6.26 -5.70 23.52
C TYR A 98 -4.78 -5.74 23.91
N SER A 99 -4.31 -6.90 24.33
CA SER A 99 -3.00 -7.08 24.96
C SER A 99 -1.99 -7.83 24.11
N MET A 100 -2.20 -7.90 22.79
CA MET A 100 -1.26 -8.49 21.82
C MET A 100 -0.11 -7.51 21.55
N TRP A 101 0.77 -7.34 22.59
CA TRP A 101 1.81 -6.30 22.60
C TRP A 101 3.09 -6.78 21.89
N ALA A 102 4.23 -6.14 22.15
CA ALA A 102 5.49 -6.30 21.45
C ALA A 102 5.92 -7.76 21.18
N PRO A 103 6.07 -8.19 19.92
CA PRO A 103 6.39 -9.57 19.55
C PRO A 103 7.86 -9.78 19.20
N ASP A 104 8.26 -11.05 19.02
CA ASP A 104 9.47 -11.47 18.33
C ASP A 104 9.23 -12.69 17.43
N CYS A 105 10.12 -12.92 16.45
CA CYS A 105 10.07 -14.08 15.57
C CYS A 105 11.45 -14.63 15.29
N ILE A 106 11.62 -15.95 15.38
CA ILE A 106 12.87 -16.63 15.03
C ILE A 106 12.62 -17.79 14.05
N LYS A 107 13.67 -18.19 13.34
CA LYS A 107 13.67 -19.40 12.50
C LYS A 107 14.51 -20.50 13.16
N ARG A 108 13.96 -21.71 13.25
CA ARG A 108 14.70 -22.88 13.73
C ARG A 108 14.21 -24.16 13.07
N ASN A 109 15.14 -25.04 12.67
CA ASN A 109 14.83 -26.34 12.08
C ASN A 109 13.79 -26.28 10.95
N GLY A 110 13.84 -25.22 10.11
CA GLY A 110 12.93 -25.02 8.99
C GLY A 110 11.55 -24.50 9.37
N LYS A 111 11.28 -24.25 10.63
CA LYS A 111 10.05 -23.63 11.14
C LYS A 111 10.33 -22.23 11.68
N TYR A 112 9.25 -21.43 11.77
CA TYR A 112 9.24 -20.08 12.36
C TYR A 112 8.46 -20.12 13.66
N TYR A 113 8.99 -19.47 14.70
CA TYR A 113 8.40 -19.39 16.02
C TYR A 113 8.18 -17.93 16.36
N PHE A 114 6.93 -17.59 16.64
CA PHE A 114 6.48 -16.24 16.92
C PHE A 114 6.15 -16.13 18.42
N PHE A 115 6.83 -15.25 19.13
CA PHE A 115 6.70 -15.02 20.56
C PHE A 115 5.92 -13.72 20.78
N PHE A 116 4.96 -13.75 21.70
CA PHE A 116 4.08 -12.60 21.94
C PHE A 116 3.60 -12.59 23.40
N PRO A 117 3.49 -11.39 24.02
CA PRO A 117 2.88 -11.26 25.34
C PRO A 117 1.38 -11.09 25.19
N ALA A 118 0.62 -11.58 26.16
CA ALA A 118 -0.80 -11.28 26.27
C ALA A 118 -1.32 -11.52 27.70
N GLN A 119 -2.47 -10.93 28.00
CA GLN A 119 -3.18 -11.19 29.25
C GLN A 119 -3.90 -12.55 29.18
N PRO A 120 -3.66 -13.46 30.13
CA PRO A 120 -4.32 -14.75 30.15
C PRO A 120 -5.78 -14.65 30.59
N ASN A 121 -6.59 -15.63 30.18
CA ASN A 121 -7.99 -15.77 30.61
C ASN A 121 -8.15 -15.88 32.12
N SER A 122 -7.16 -16.44 32.79
CA SER A 122 -7.13 -16.63 34.24
C SER A 122 -5.82 -16.11 34.82
N GLY A 123 -5.87 -15.54 36.01
CA GLY A 123 -4.69 -14.96 36.65
C GLY A 123 -4.58 -13.45 36.48
N ARG A 124 -3.44 -12.90 36.87
CA ARG A 124 -3.08 -11.47 36.78
C ARG A 124 -1.79 -11.30 36.01
N GLY A 125 -1.66 -10.15 35.34
CA GLY A 125 -0.45 -9.79 34.60
C GLY A 125 -0.43 -10.38 33.18
N PHE A 126 0.76 -10.59 32.64
CA PHE A 126 0.99 -11.06 31.28
C PHE A 126 1.74 -12.40 31.28
N GLY A 127 1.38 -13.27 30.35
CA GLY A 127 2.17 -14.42 29.95
C GLY A 127 2.79 -14.18 28.57
N VAL A 128 3.88 -14.90 28.28
CA VAL A 128 4.48 -14.92 26.94
C VAL A 128 4.09 -16.22 26.25
N GLY A 129 3.46 -16.12 25.11
CA GLY A 129 3.07 -17.26 24.25
C GLY A 129 4.06 -17.51 23.15
N VAL A 130 3.94 -18.70 22.54
CA VAL A 130 4.64 -19.06 21.30
C VAL A 130 3.66 -19.68 20.31
N ALA A 131 3.80 -19.30 19.03
CA ALA A 131 3.08 -19.88 17.92
C ALA A 131 4.06 -20.31 16.83
N GLU A 132 3.71 -21.31 16.02
CA GLU A 132 4.60 -21.84 14.99
C GLU A 132 3.99 -21.81 13.59
N SER A 133 4.85 -21.63 12.56
CA SER A 133 4.48 -21.68 11.15
C SER A 133 5.62 -22.24 10.29
N ASN A 134 5.28 -22.71 9.10
CA ASN A 134 6.27 -23.11 8.09
C ASN A 134 6.71 -21.96 7.17
N ARG A 135 6.15 -20.76 7.36
CA ARG A 135 6.47 -19.56 6.58
C ARG A 135 6.62 -18.35 7.51
N PRO A 136 7.53 -17.41 7.22
CA PRO A 136 7.71 -16.21 8.06
C PRO A 136 6.48 -15.28 8.08
N TYR A 137 5.59 -15.41 7.10
CA TYR A 137 4.37 -14.64 6.93
C TYR A 137 3.11 -15.53 6.86
N GLY A 138 3.22 -16.79 7.30
CA GLY A 138 2.07 -17.71 7.33
C GLY A 138 1.20 -17.46 8.57
N GLN A 139 0.00 -18.04 8.53
CA GLN A 139 -0.79 -18.14 9.74
C GLN A 139 0.02 -18.95 10.77
N PHE A 140 0.21 -18.38 11.96
CA PHE A 140 0.89 -19.04 13.05
C PHE A 140 -0.11 -19.80 13.91
N THR A 141 0.22 -21.04 14.27
CA THR A 141 -0.57 -21.87 15.15
C THR A 141 -0.08 -21.70 16.58
N PRO A 142 -0.85 -21.06 17.48
CA PRO A 142 -0.44 -20.84 18.86
C PRO A 142 -0.49 -22.12 19.70
N ARG A 143 0.34 -22.19 20.72
CA ARG A 143 0.25 -23.24 21.73
C ARG A 143 -0.91 -22.98 22.71
N GLN A 144 -1.33 -24.05 23.41
CA GLN A 144 -2.50 -24.01 24.30
C GLN A 144 -2.25 -23.21 25.59
N GLU A 145 -0.99 -23.05 25.98
CA GLU A 145 -0.58 -22.41 27.22
C GLU A 145 0.60 -21.46 26.96
N PRO A 146 0.81 -20.41 27.75
CA PRO A 146 2.00 -19.59 27.70
C PRO A 146 3.25 -20.38 28.12
N ILE A 147 4.44 -19.85 27.84
CA ILE A 147 5.73 -20.43 28.18
C ILE A 147 5.86 -20.54 29.69
N LYS A 148 6.14 -21.74 30.19
CA LYS A 148 6.22 -22.01 31.63
C LYS A 148 7.40 -21.27 32.27
N GLY A 149 7.10 -20.58 33.37
CA GLY A 149 8.10 -19.84 34.13
C GLY A 149 8.39 -18.43 33.63
N VAL A 150 7.70 -17.98 32.57
CA VAL A 150 7.86 -16.65 31.98
C VAL A 150 6.61 -15.80 32.27
N PHE A 151 6.80 -14.70 32.99
CA PHE A 151 5.78 -13.73 33.36
C PHE A 151 6.27 -12.33 33.00
N GLY A 152 5.58 -11.63 32.13
CA GLY A 152 5.98 -10.31 31.69
C GLY A 152 5.61 -10.04 30.23
N ILE A 153 6.29 -9.07 29.65
CA ILE A 153 6.03 -8.55 28.30
C ILE A 153 7.31 -8.53 27.48
N ASP A 154 7.17 -8.24 26.19
CA ASP A 154 8.26 -7.88 25.28
C ASP A 154 9.31 -9.00 25.14
N PRO A 155 8.93 -10.19 24.72
CA PRO A 155 9.89 -11.27 24.51
C PRO A 155 10.85 -10.94 23.36
N CYS A 156 12.13 -11.29 23.55
CA CYS A 156 13.13 -11.32 22.50
C CYS A 156 13.94 -12.61 22.60
N VAL A 157 14.14 -13.31 21.49
CA VAL A 157 14.92 -14.55 21.48
C VAL A 157 16.22 -14.37 20.69
N LEU A 158 17.32 -14.64 21.36
CA LEU A 158 18.65 -14.77 20.76
C LEU A 158 18.96 -16.24 20.52
N THR A 159 19.28 -16.59 19.28
CA THR A 159 19.89 -17.89 18.94
C THR A 159 21.40 -17.72 18.87
N ASP A 160 22.16 -18.46 19.68
CA ASP A 160 23.61 -18.39 19.72
C ASP A 160 24.25 -19.36 18.69
N ASP A 161 25.54 -19.18 18.45
CA ASP A 161 26.31 -19.97 17.46
C ASP A 161 26.37 -21.48 17.80
N ASP A 162 26.21 -21.85 19.06
CA ASP A 162 26.13 -23.25 19.53
C ASP A 162 24.72 -23.87 19.39
N GLY A 163 23.76 -23.07 18.87
CA GLY A 163 22.36 -23.48 18.70
C GLY A 163 21.52 -23.42 19.96
N LYS A 164 22.04 -22.94 21.09
CA LYS A 164 21.25 -22.59 22.27
C LYS A 164 20.45 -21.32 22.01
N MET A 165 19.32 -21.22 22.69
CA MET A 165 18.45 -20.06 22.63
C MET A 165 18.31 -19.42 23.99
N TYR A 166 18.23 -18.11 23.99
CA TYR A 166 18.07 -17.32 25.20
C TYR A 166 16.86 -16.38 25.02
N LEU A 167 15.89 -16.51 25.91
CA LEU A 167 14.72 -15.63 25.95
C LEU A 167 14.98 -14.49 26.93
N PHE A 168 14.78 -13.27 26.46
CA PHE A 168 14.80 -12.04 27.24
C PHE A 168 13.39 -11.46 27.29
N TRP A 169 13.00 -10.85 28.42
CA TRP A 169 11.69 -10.21 28.56
C TRP A 169 11.71 -9.10 29.61
N GLY A 170 10.67 -8.24 29.60
CA GLY A 170 10.45 -7.15 30.51
C GLY A 170 9.23 -7.35 31.41
N GLY A 171 8.88 -6.32 32.18
CA GLY A 171 7.73 -6.33 33.06
C GLY A 171 8.11 -6.18 34.54
N GLY A 172 8.70 -5.03 34.87
CA GLY A 172 9.22 -4.71 36.18
C GLY A 172 10.72 -4.96 36.34
N GLY A 173 11.43 -4.90 35.22
CA GLY A 173 12.86 -5.06 35.04
C GLY A 173 13.21 -5.98 33.89
N LEU A 174 14.49 -6.06 33.56
CA LEU A 174 15.00 -6.93 32.49
C LEU A 174 15.40 -8.30 33.03
N VAL A 175 14.89 -9.33 32.37
CA VAL A 175 15.11 -10.73 32.78
C VAL A 175 15.53 -11.54 31.54
N GLY A 176 16.38 -12.56 31.74
CA GLY A 176 16.78 -13.50 30.71
C GLY A 176 16.95 -14.92 31.22
N ALA A 177 16.73 -15.92 30.38
CA ALA A 177 16.95 -17.31 30.65
C ALA A 177 17.30 -18.09 29.41
N GLU A 178 17.96 -19.25 29.53
CA GLU A 178 18.07 -20.21 28.46
C GLU A 178 16.66 -20.76 28.15
N LEU A 179 16.26 -20.72 26.88
CA LEU A 179 14.98 -21.25 26.43
C LEU A 179 15.15 -22.75 26.08
N ASP A 180 14.22 -23.56 26.58
CA ASP A 180 14.23 -25.00 26.27
C ASP A 180 14.03 -25.26 24.77
N GLN A 181 14.55 -26.41 24.32
CA GLN A 181 14.46 -26.83 22.91
C GLN A 181 13.02 -26.99 22.41
N SER A 182 12.08 -27.24 23.34
CA SER A 182 10.63 -27.32 23.05
C SER A 182 9.98 -25.97 22.80
N MET A 183 10.63 -24.85 23.16
CA MET A 183 10.12 -23.47 23.09
C MET A 183 8.96 -23.16 24.06
N ASP A 184 8.65 -24.04 25.01
CA ASP A 184 7.49 -23.88 25.92
C ASP A 184 7.87 -23.74 27.39
N SER A 185 9.16 -23.71 27.70
CA SER A 185 9.69 -23.56 29.06
C SER A 185 11.11 -22.98 29.04
N ILE A 186 11.56 -22.51 30.19
CA ILE A 186 12.93 -22.04 30.38
C ILE A 186 13.75 -23.10 31.14
N VAL A 187 15.07 -23.07 30.90
CA VAL A 187 16.03 -23.94 31.58
C VAL A 187 16.61 -23.20 32.81
N GLY A 188 16.47 -23.79 33.97
CA GLY A 188 17.02 -23.22 35.19
C GLY A 188 16.25 -22.04 35.76
N ARG A 189 16.96 -21.13 36.44
CA ARG A 189 16.37 -19.92 37.01
C ARG A 189 16.67 -18.71 36.16
N PRO A 190 15.70 -17.81 35.96
CA PRO A 190 15.94 -16.57 35.25
C PRO A 190 17.01 -15.69 35.92
N VAL A 191 17.81 -15.01 35.11
CA VAL A 191 18.76 -14.00 35.53
C VAL A 191 18.12 -12.63 35.42
N ARG A 192 18.25 -11.81 36.49
CA ARG A 192 17.81 -10.41 36.49
C ARG A 192 19.01 -9.50 36.26
N PHE A 193 18.90 -8.58 35.35
CA PHE A 193 19.98 -7.66 34.96
C PHE A 193 19.94 -6.31 35.71
N ASP A 194 18.90 -6.07 36.50
CA ASP A 194 18.70 -4.79 37.21
C ASP A 194 19.83 -4.43 38.16
N ALA A 195 20.49 -5.45 38.75
CA ALA A 195 21.59 -5.24 39.72
C ALA A 195 22.86 -4.67 39.05
N THR A 196 23.05 -4.89 37.75
CA THR A 196 24.27 -4.50 37.01
C THR A 196 24.06 -3.34 36.05
N LEU A 197 22.82 -2.93 35.80
CA LEU A 197 22.46 -1.87 34.86
C LEU A 197 21.95 -0.62 35.61
N PRO A 198 22.14 0.59 35.04
CA PRO A 198 21.65 1.83 35.64
C PRO A 198 20.18 1.76 36.01
N GLN A 199 19.79 2.39 37.08
CA GLN A 199 18.40 2.49 37.51
C GLN A 199 17.53 3.20 36.47
N GLY A 200 16.27 2.77 36.34
CA GLY A 200 15.27 3.29 35.40
C GLY A 200 14.31 2.18 34.99
N PHE A 201 13.14 2.56 34.50
CA PHE A 201 12.18 1.60 33.96
C PHE A 201 12.80 0.91 32.73
N LYS A 202 12.70 -0.41 32.66
CA LYS A 202 13.31 -1.23 31.63
C LYS A 202 12.32 -2.28 31.19
N GLU A 203 11.99 -2.22 29.92
CA GLU A 203 11.19 -3.20 29.20
C GLU A 203 11.77 -3.36 27.79
N GLY A 204 11.09 -3.97 26.85
CA GLY A 204 11.46 -4.01 25.45
C GLY A 204 12.89 -4.47 25.14
N PRO A 205 13.42 -5.54 25.78
CA PRO A 205 14.78 -5.98 25.53
C PRO A 205 14.94 -6.48 24.11
N PHE A 206 16.06 -6.14 23.47
CA PHE A 206 16.48 -6.77 22.24
C PHE A 206 17.93 -7.23 22.35
N ALA A 207 18.20 -8.49 22.04
CA ALA A 207 19.52 -9.08 22.17
C ALA A 207 20.06 -9.55 20.80
N PHE A 208 21.31 -9.23 20.52
CA PHE A 208 22.01 -9.73 19.34
C PHE A 208 23.49 -9.97 19.63
N LYS A 209 24.15 -10.74 18.76
CA LYS A 209 25.58 -11.03 18.83
C LYS A 209 26.31 -10.40 17.63
N ARG A 210 27.44 -9.76 17.90
CA ARG A 210 28.32 -9.20 16.87
C ARG A 210 29.78 -9.30 17.29
N ASN A 211 30.62 -9.86 16.39
CA ASN A 211 32.06 -10.02 16.63
C ASN A 211 32.38 -10.67 17.99
N GLY A 212 31.64 -11.73 18.36
CA GLY A 212 31.82 -12.47 19.59
C GLY A 212 31.32 -11.76 20.87
N LYS A 213 30.78 -10.57 20.79
CA LYS A 213 30.16 -9.83 21.91
C LYS A 213 28.65 -9.91 21.86
N TYR A 214 28.01 -9.97 23.00
CA TYR A 214 26.56 -9.92 23.16
C TYR A 214 26.15 -8.50 23.51
N TYR A 215 25.13 -8.01 22.83
CA TYR A 215 24.52 -6.71 23.05
C TYR A 215 23.13 -6.94 23.60
N LEU A 216 22.83 -6.33 24.74
CA LEU A 216 21.50 -6.24 25.31
C LEU A 216 21.07 -4.77 25.21
N THR A 217 20.08 -4.50 24.38
CA THR A 217 19.55 -3.15 24.14
C THR A 217 18.14 -3.08 24.72
N TYR A 218 17.73 -1.92 25.22
CA TYR A 218 16.47 -1.77 25.96
C TYR A 218 16.03 -0.33 26.08
N PRO A 219 14.71 -0.06 26.15
CA PRO A 219 14.16 1.21 26.63
C PRO A 219 14.58 1.50 28.07
N TRP A 220 14.97 2.73 28.29
CA TRP A 220 15.49 3.19 29.60
C TRP A 220 14.90 4.54 29.97
N VAL A 221 14.08 4.57 31.02
CA VAL A 221 13.49 5.80 31.55
C VAL A 221 14.48 6.47 32.48
N LYS A 222 14.97 7.63 32.09
CA LYS A 222 15.82 8.46 32.92
C LYS A 222 15.05 9.57 33.65
N GLU A 223 14.03 10.12 33.01
CA GLU A 223 13.20 11.19 33.60
C GLU A 223 11.73 10.85 33.47
N LYS A 224 11.12 11.10 32.28
CA LYS A 224 9.70 10.86 32.04
C LYS A 224 9.45 10.01 30.78
N THR A 225 10.42 9.95 29.88
CA THR A 225 10.31 9.29 28.58
C THR A 225 11.42 8.25 28.42
N GLU A 226 11.23 7.34 27.50
CA GLU A 226 12.17 6.28 27.19
C GLU A 226 13.20 6.70 26.16
N LYS A 227 14.48 6.48 26.51
CA LYS A 227 15.60 6.46 25.59
C LYS A 227 15.94 5.03 25.23
N LEU A 228 16.58 4.78 24.12
CA LEU A 228 17.15 3.47 23.82
C LEU A 228 18.59 3.41 24.34
N ALA A 229 18.86 2.49 25.24
CA ALA A 229 20.17 2.27 25.84
C ALA A 229 20.68 0.85 25.52
N TYR A 230 21.97 0.61 25.79
CA TYR A 230 22.55 -0.70 25.61
C TYR A 230 23.68 -1.03 26.58
N ALA A 231 23.87 -2.32 26.76
CA ALA A 231 24.96 -2.90 27.50
C ALA A 231 25.59 -4.06 26.70
N MET A 232 26.84 -4.38 27.02
CA MET A 232 27.61 -5.42 26.34
C MET A 232 28.12 -6.45 27.33
N SER A 233 28.30 -7.71 26.86
CA SER A 233 28.84 -8.83 27.62
C SER A 233 29.62 -9.79 26.72
N ASP A 234 30.45 -10.64 27.39
CA ASP A 234 31.09 -11.80 26.77
C ASP A 234 30.21 -13.06 26.83
N ASN A 235 29.12 -13.03 27.59
CA ASN A 235 28.20 -14.15 27.76
C ASN A 235 26.76 -13.74 27.49
N PRO A 236 25.90 -14.62 26.95
CA PRO A 236 24.53 -14.30 26.59
C PRO A 236 23.65 -13.89 27.77
N LEU A 237 23.89 -14.42 28.95
CA LEU A 237 23.18 -14.08 30.18
C LEU A 237 24.00 -13.16 31.12
N GLY A 238 25.01 -12.46 30.61
CA GLY A 238 25.78 -11.49 31.35
C GLY A 238 26.96 -12.04 32.13
N PRO A 239 27.55 -11.24 33.05
CA PRO A 239 27.12 -9.89 33.40
C PRO A 239 27.25 -8.88 32.24
N TYR A 240 26.29 -7.98 32.17
CA TYR A 240 26.29 -6.91 31.19
C TYR A 240 26.84 -5.61 31.75
N GLU A 241 27.69 -4.93 30.99
CA GLU A 241 28.24 -3.62 31.29
C GLU A 241 27.52 -2.55 30.46
N PHE A 242 26.93 -1.54 31.10
CA PHE A 242 26.30 -0.41 30.44
C PHE A 242 27.30 0.36 29.56
N LYS A 243 26.95 0.64 28.33
CA LYS A 243 27.83 1.32 27.36
C LYS A 243 27.31 2.69 26.92
N GLY A 244 26.01 2.96 26.97
CA GLY A 244 25.49 4.26 26.63
C GLY A 244 24.07 4.25 26.06
N VAL A 245 23.73 5.37 25.43
CA VAL A 245 22.43 5.61 24.77
C VAL A 245 22.60 5.42 23.26
N ILE A 246 21.70 4.65 22.67
CA ILE A 246 21.61 4.43 21.22
C ILE A 246 20.86 5.58 20.59
N MET A 247 19.72 5.97 21.16
CA MET A 247 18.84 7.01 20.64
C MET A 247 18.16 7.72 21.82
N ASP A 248 18.09 9.03 21.75
CA ASP A 248 17.33 9.83 22.71
C ASP A 248 15.82 9.62 22.50
N GLU A 249 15.00 10.19 23.39
CA GLU A 249 13.55 10.09 23.31
C GLU A 249 13.02 10.58 21.97
N THR A 250 12.02 9.89 21.46
CA THR A 250 11.29 10.31 20.26
C THR A 250 10.29 11.40 20.63
N PRO A 251 10.35 12.59 20.02
CA PRO A 251 9.41 13.66 20.32
C PRO A 251 7.95 13.23 20.19
N GLY A 252 7.12 13.55 21.19
CA GLY A 252 5.69 13.27 21.20
C GLY A 252 5.30 11.83 21.58
N CYS A 253 6.27 10.92 21.71
CA CYS A 253 6.05 9.53 22.09
C CYS A 253 6.86 9.23 23.35
N TRP A 254 6.20 8.90 24.47
CA TRP A 254 6.91 8.63 25.72
C TRP A 254 7.50 7.22 25.80
N THR A 255 6.94 6.27 25.05
CA THR A 255 7.51 4.93 24.90
C THR A 255 8.46 4.85 23.72
N ASN A 256 9.42 3.95 23.80
CA ASN A 256 10.29 3.58 22.70
C ASN A 256 10.57 2.08 22.74
N HIS A 257 10.36 1.39 21.64
CA HIS A 257 10.63 -0.03 21.51
C HIS A 257 11.28 -0.30 20.15
N HIS A 258 12.23 -1.25 20.11
CA HIS A 258 13.14 -1.33 18.98
C HIS A 258 13.63 -2.75 18.68
N SER A 259 14.26 -2.88 17.52
CA SER A 259 15.12 -4.00 17.17
C SER A 259 16.30 -3.55 16.33
N ILE A 260 17.37 -4.36 16.32
CA ILE A 260 18.60 -4.08 15.59
C ILE A 260 18.93 -5.28 14.71
N VAL A 261 19.14 -5.04 13.42
CA VAL A 261 19.37 -6.11 12.45
C VAL A 261 20.40 -5.70 11.40
N GLU A 262 21.20 -6.67 10.96
CA GLU A 262 22.06 -6.53 9.79
C GLU A 262 21.32 -7.04 8.55
N TYR A 263 21.28 -6.22 7.52
CA TYR A 263 20.71 -6.57 6.23
C TYR A 263 21.56 -6.03 5.09
N GLN A 264 21.96 -6.88 4.17
CA GLN A 264 22.83 -6.54 3.03
C GLN A 264 24.12 -5.79 3.40
N GLY A 265 24.74 -6.17 4.54
CA GLY A 265 25.99 -5.57 5.00
C GLY A 265 25.87 -4.21 5.70
N GLN A 266 24.66 -3.73 5.94
CA GLN A 266 24.36 -2.54 6.71
C GLN A 266 23.54 -2.89 7.94
N TRP A 267 23.83 -2.26 9.09
CA TRP A 267 23.03 -2.37 10.31
C TRP A 267 21.95 -1.30 10.36
N TYR A 268 20.78 -1.68 10.86
CA TYR A 268 19.60 -0.82 10.96
C TYR A 268 19.01 -0.91 12.38
N LEU A 269 18.51 0.26 12.85
CA LEU A 269 17.68 0.39 14.04
C LEU A 269 16.24 0.58 13.61
N PHE A 270 15.37 -0.36 13.97
CA PHE A 270 13.92 -0.22 13.86
C PHE A 270 13.39 0.26 15.20
N TYR A 271 12.46 1.20 15.17
CA TYR A 271 11.87 1.81 16.36
C TYR A 271 10.48 2.35 16.00
N HIS A 272 9.78 3.02 16.92
CA HIS A 272 8.51 3.66 16.57
C HIS A 272 8.48 5.15 16.96
N ASN A 273 7.59 5.90 16.33
CA ASN A 273 7.23 7.26 16.70
C ASN A 273 5.70 7.43 16.59
N ASN A 274 5.19 8.64 16.85
CA ASN A 274 3.79 8.98 16.69
C ASN A 274 3.56 10.03 15.58
N ALA A 275 4.38 10.05 14.53
CA ALA A 275 4.27 11.04 13.47
C ALA A 275 2.88 11.04 12.81
N TYR A 276 2.24 9.88 12.72
CA TYR A 276 0.88 9.73 12.20
C TYR A 276 -0.23 9.96 13.24
N SER A 277 0.12 10.24 14.47
CA SER A 277 -0.80 10.52 15.57
C SER A 277 -0.21 11.58 16.50
N PRO A 278 0.09 12.80 16.02
CA PRO A 278 0.84 13.81 16.76
C PRO A 278 0.14 14.30 18.02
N HIS A 279 -1.14 13.99 18.19
CA HIS A 279 -1.92 14.38 19.38
C HIS A 279 -2.30 13.21 20.28
N PHE A 280 -1.90 11.97 19.92
CA PHE A 280 -2.20 10.77 20.69
C PHE A 280 -1.05 9.76 20.58
N ASP A 281 -0.28 9.65 21.65
CA ASP A 281 0.99 8.91 21.72
C ASP A 281 0.87 7.38 21.81
N LYS A 282 -0.35 6.83 21.75
CA LYS A 282 -0.63 5.39 21.81
C LYS A 282 -1.07 4.79 20.46
N ASN A 283 -1.02 5.61 19.41
CA ASN A 283 -1.11 5.17 18.02
C ASN A 283 0.24 5.42 17.36
N ARG A 284 1.10 4.43 17.41
CA ARG A 284 2.51 4.55 17.02
C ARG A 284 2.73 4.00 15.62
N SER A 285 3.88 4.30 15.06
CA SER A 285 4.20 3.90 13.69
C SER A 285 5.67 3.52 13.56
N THR A 286 5.92 2.38 12.93
CA THR A 286 7.25 1.80 12.75
C THR A 286 8.15 2.64 11.86
N CYS A 287 9.35 2.91 12.34
CA CYS A 287 10.41 3.65 11.67
C CYS A 287 11.68 2.82 11.55
N VAL A 288 12.58 3.22 10.66
CA VAL A 288 13.91 2.63 10.51
C VAL A 288 14.95 3.70 10.16
N ASP A 289 16.10 3.63 10.83
CA ASP A 289 17.29 4.41 10.50
C ASP A 289 18.55 3.54 10.47
N SER A 290 19.59 4.02 9.80
CA SER A 290 20.88 3.32 9.73
C SER A 290 21.58 3.38 11.07
N LEU A 291 22.19 2.27 11.48
CA LEU A 291 22.97 2.14 12.69
C LEU A 291 24.44 1.84 12.38
N PHE A 292 25.35 2.49 13.10
CA PHE A 292 26.78 2.35 12.91
C PHE A 292 27.49 2.01 14.24
N PHE A 293 28.62 1.33 14.12
CA PHE A 293 29.48 0.99 15.23
C PHE A 293 30.80 1.76 15.16
N ASN A 294 31.36 2.05 16.32
CA ASN A 294 32.74 2.50 16.47
C ASN A 294 33.72 1.32 16.29
N ALA A 295 34.99 1.61 16.18
CA ALA A 295 36.03 0.60 16.03
C ALA A 295 36.14 -0.36 17.24
N ASP A 296 35.80 0.12 18.44
CA ASP A 296 35.75 -0.65 19.68
C ASP A 296 34.48 -1.49 19.85
N GLY A 297 33.57 -1.45 18.88
CA GLY A 297 32.29 -2.16 18.89
C GLY A 297 31.16 -1.42 19.59
N THR A 298 31.38 -0.24 20.15
CA THR A 298 30.30 0.56 20.71
C THR A 298 29.38 1.10 19.62
N ILE A 299 28.09 1.27 19.94
CA ILE A 299 27.08 1.79 19.01
C ILE A 299 27.20 3.32 18.96
N ARG A 300 27.20 3.86 17.75
CA ARG A 300 27.08 5.31 17.54
C ARG A 300 25.63 5.73 17.79
N GLN A 301 25.45 6.89 18.42
CA GLN A 301 24.12 7.44 18.63
C GLN A 301 23.38 7.63 17.31
N VAL A 302 22.12 7.18 17.26
CA VAL A 302 21.22 7.32 16.13
C VAL A 302 20.29 8.50 16.39
N TYR A 303 20.13 9.35 15.41
CA TYR A 303 19.18 10.46 15.44
C TYR A 303 17.97 10.06 14.57
N PRO A 304 16.76 9.98 15.15
CA PRO A 304 15.58 9.55 14.39
C PRO A 304 15.25 10.54 13.29
N THR A 305 14.93 10.02 12.11
CA THR A 305 14.53 10.84 10.96
C THR A 305 13.14 10.47 10.49
N LEU A 306 12.38 11.44 9.97
CA LEU A 306 11.11 11.15 9.29
C LEU A 306 11.34 10.65 7.85
N ARG A 307 12.53 10.86 7.31
CA ARG A 307 12.89 10.34 5.99
C ARG A 307 13.20 8.84 6.05
N GLY A 308 13.87 8.35 7.10
CA GLY A 308 14.29 6.95 7.22
C GLY A 308 15.44 6.56 6.29
N VAL A 309 15.42 5.31 5.84
CA VAL A 309 16.40 4.71 4.92
C VAL A 309 15.80 4.53 3.52
N GLY A 310 16.62 4.22 2.52
CA GLY A 310 16.17 4.04 1.13
C GLY A 310 16.22 5.35 0.30
N ILE A 311 15.63 5.32 -0.88
CA ILE A 311 15.66 6.40 -1.86
C ILE A 311 14.22 6.83 -2.15
N THR A 312 13.94 8.13 -2.06
CA THR A 312 12.63 8.69 -2.40
C THR A 312 12.58 9.00 -3.89
N ASN A 313 11.58 8.49 -4.61
CA ASN A 313 11.42 8.80 -6.03
C ASN A 313 10.75 10.17 -6.22
N ALA A 314 11.46 11.11 -6.86
CA ALA A 314 10.97 12.46 -7.14
C ALA A 314 9.72 12.49 -8.05
N ARG A 315 9.49 11.42 -8.85
CA ARG A 315 8.36 11.32 -9.79
C ARG A 315 7.07 10.82 -9.13
N GLN A 316 7.14 10.46 -7.87
CA GLN A 316 6.00 10.11 -7.02
C GLN A 316 5.72 11.25 -6.04
N HIS A 317 4.65 11.17 -5.27
CA HIS A 317 4.40 12.15 -4.22
C HIS A 317 5.49 12.05 -3.14
N VAL A 318 6.33 13.05 -3.06
CA VAL A 318 7.24 13.26 -1.93
C VAL A 318 6.42 13.92 -0.84
N GLN A 319 5.97 13.14 0.12
CA GLN A 319 5.15 13.61 1.25
C GLN A 319 5.98 14.54 2.13
N ILE A 320 5.55 15.79 2.27
CA ILE A 320 6.36 16.84 2.89
C ILE A 320 6.48 16.68 4.41
N ASP A 321 5.56 15.98 5.05
CA ASP A 321 5.60 15.62 6.46
C ASP A 321 6.73 14.62 6.82
N ARG A 322 7.33 13.94 5.83
CA ARG A 322 8.35 12.88 6.02
C ARG A 322 9.76 13.35 5.72
N TYR A 323 10.13 14.50 6.21
CA TYR A 323 11.43 15.10 6.03
C TYR A 323 12.53 14.40 6.84
N SER A 324 13.79 14.56 6.41
CA SER A 324 14.99 14.09 7.13
C SER A 324 15.36 15.00 8.30
N ALA A 325 15.15 16.29 8.13
CA ALA A 325 15.32 17.32 9.16
C ALA A 325 14.48 18.55 8.84
N CYS A 326 14.17 19.34 9.86
CA CYS A 326 13.40 20.57 9.74
C CYS A 326 13.87 21.63 10.73
N SER A 327 13.45 22.88 10.52
CA SER A 327 13.59 23.94 11.51
C SER A 327 12.53 23.83 12.61
N GLU A 328 12.76 24.42 13.78
CA GLU A 328 11.91 24.33 14.97
C GLU A 328 10.46 24.82 14.74
N GLU A 329 10.27 25.75 13.80
CA GLU A 329 8.96 26.33 13.51
C GLU A 329 8.06 25.45 12.60
N VAL A 330 8.60 24.37 12.05
CA VAL A 330 7.84 23.44 11.23
C VAL A 330 7.04 22.49 12.13
N LYS A 331 5.80 22.23 11.75
CA LYS A 331 4.90 21.32 12.46
C LYS A 331 4.24 20.37 11.48
N ILE A 332 3.83 19.20 11.99
CA ILE A 332 2.98 18.25 11.29
C ILE A 332 1.58 18.29 11.92
N ASP A 333 0.53 18.20 11.12
CA ASP A 333 -0.85 18.01 11.56
C ASP A 333 -1.60 17.13 10.54
N TYR A 334 -2.75 16.62 10.88
CA TYR A 334 -3.61 15.85 9.97
C TYR A 334 -4.10 16.68 8.79
N LEU A 335 -4.28 16.05 7.65
CA LEU A 335 -5.05 16.62 6.53
C LEU A 335 -6.51 16.74 6.91
N ASP A 336 -7.12 15.66 7.39
CA ASP A 336 -8.46 15.63 8.00
C ASP A 336 -8.40 14.89 9.35
N ARG A 337 -8.82 15.55 10.42
CA ARG A 337 -8.89 14.95 11.76
C ARG A 337 -10.00 13.91 11.93
N LYS A 338 -10.89 13.79 10.96
CA LYS A 338 -11.96 12.78 10.95
C LYS A 338 -11.49 11.48 10.28
N ASP A 339 -10.50 11.57 9.41
CA ASP A 339 -9.84 10.42 8.79
C ASP A 339 -8.33 10.54 8.91
N TYR A 340 -7.76 9.88 9.91
CA TYR A 340 -6.33 9.95 10.20
C TYR A 340 -5.47 9.28 9.12
N PHE A 341 -6.04 8.41 8.30
CA PHE A 341 -5.32 7.74 7.20
C PHE A 341 -5.39 8.52 5.87
N GLU A 342 -6.13 9.64 5.81
CA GLU A 342 -6.02 10.60 4.69
C GLU A 342 -4.63 11.21 4.59
N GLY A 343 -3.85 11.21 5.67
CA GLY A 343 -2.48 11.67 5.69
C GLY A 343 -2.26 12.93 6.51
N TRP A 344 -1.08 13.47 6.36
CA TRP A 344 -0.56 14.58 7.15
C TRP A 344 -0.08 15.69 6.25
N LYS A 345 -0.02 16.88 6.81
CA LYS A 345 0.51 18.10 6.18
C LYS A 345 1.65 18.65 6.99
N THR A 346 2.58 19.27 6.32
CA THR A 346 3.62 20.08 6.94
C THR A 346 3.19 21.53 6.96
N ILE A 347 3.36 22.18 8.10
CA ILE A 347 2.99 23.56 8.36
C ILE A 347 4.27 24.39 8.50
N PHE A 348 4.50 25.28 7.55
CA PHE A 348 5.52 26.29 7.60
C PHE A 348 4.90 27.58 8.19
N SER A 349 5.31 27.97 9.38
CA SER A 349 4.66 29.08 10.10
C SER A 349 5.41 30.40 10.06
N LYS A 350 6.65 30.41 9.55
CA LYS A 350 7.55 31.55 9.61
C LYS A 350 8.50 31.61 8.41
N LYS A 351 8.91 32.80 8.04
CA LYS A 351 9.96 33.01 7.03
C LYS A 351 11.27 32.37 7.47
N GLY A 352 11.86 31.61 6.56
CA GLY A 352 13.08 30.85 6.80
C GLY A 352 12.85 29.45 7.37
N SER A 353 11.62 29.08 7.75
CA SER A 353 11.34 27.69 8.12
C SER A 353 11.56 26.75 6.94
N TRP A 354 12.11 25.58 7.22
CA TRP A 354 12.58 24.67 6.16
C TRP A 354 12.43 23.20 6.55
N VAL A 355 12.31 22.33 5.52
CA VAL A 355 12.47 20.88 5.60
C VAL A 355 13.48 20.39 4.59
N THR A 356 14.15 19.27 4.87
CA THR A 356 15.09 18.61 3.95
C THR A 356 14.72 17.16 3.73
N TYR A 357 15.00 16.68 2.53
CA TYR A 357 14.92 15.29 2.11
C TYR A 357 16.26 14.84 1.59
N ASN A 358 16.89 13.90 2.26
CA ASN A 358 18.14 13.32 1.77
C ASN A 358 17.83 12.23 0.75
N ARG A 359 18.65 12.11 -0.31
CA ARG A 359 18.61 11.02 -1.28
C ARG A 359 17.28 10.90 -2.04
N VAL A 360 16.84 11.99 -2.68
CA VAL A 360 15.73 11.99 -3.64
C VAL A 360 16.25 11.64 -5.02
N ASP A 361 15.68 10.61 -5.67
CA ASP A 361 16.07 10.21 -7.03
C ASP A 361 15.25 10.96 -8.08
N PHE A 362 15.88 11.86 -8.80
CA PHE A 362 15.30 12.59 -9.92
C PHE A 362 15.34 11.79 -11.24
N GLY A 363 16.02 10.64 -11.25
CA GLY A 363 16.19 9.80 -12.44
C GLY A 363 17.09 10.44 -13.50
N ASN A 364 17.13 9.81 -14.68
CA ASN A 364 17.97 10.22 -15.79
C ASN A 364 17.20 10.90 -16.93
N THR A 365 15.86 10.85 -16.90
CA THR A 365 15.04 11.53 -17.91
C THR A 365 14.68 12.94 -17.45
N PRO A 366 14.61 13.91 -18.38
CA PRO A 366 14.34 15.30 -18.02
C PRO A 366 13.02 15.47 -17.27
N LEU A 367 13.03 16.39 -16.31
CA LEU A 367 11.86 16.86 -15.58
C LEU A 367 11.73 18.36 -15.84
N ALA A 368 10.51 18.86 -16.07
CA ALA A 368 10.25 20.24 -16.48
C ALA A 368 9.52 21.05 -15.42
N ALA A 369 8.81 20.41 -14.50
CA ALA A 369 8.02 21.09 -13.48
C ALA A 369 8.04 20.34 -12.14
N VAL A 370 7.74 21.08 -11.08
CA VAL A 370 7.31 20.58 -9.79
C VAL A 370 5.84 20.90 -9.58
N ARG A 371 5.07 19.93 -9.20
CA ARG A 371 3.68 20.04 -8.72
C ARG A 371 3.72 20.05 -7.21
N THR A 372 3.01 20.99 -6.61
CA THR A 372 2.98 21.19 -5.16
C THR A 372 1.53 21.29 -4.72
N TYR A 373 1.07 20.42 -3.83
CA TYR A 373 -0.27 20.48 -3.26
C TYR A 373 -0.22 21.22 -1.93
N ALA A 374 -0.78 22.42 -1.93
CA ALA A 374 -0.61 23.34 -0.81
C ALA A 374 -1.81 24.28 -0.67
N LYS A 375 -1.91 24.89 0.51
CA LYS A 375 -2.84 26.01 0.77
C LYS A 375 -2.23 27.06 1.71
N ALA A 376 -2.71 28.28 1.64
CA ALA A 376 -2.34 29.37 2.54
C ALA A 376 -3.44 30.44 2.57
N THR A 377 -3.70 31.03 3.73
CA THR A 377 -4.71 32.11 3.88
C THR A 377 -4.23 33.46 3.31
N LYS A 378 -2.92 33.61 3.11
CA LYS A 378 -2.29 34.81 2.51
C LYS A 378 -1.30 34.37 1.43
N LYS A 379 -0.91 35.31 0.55
CA LYS A 379 0.14 35.05 -0.45
C LYS A 379 1.40 34.51 0.22
N GLY A 380 1.92 33.41 -0.31
CA GLY A 380 3.13 32.77 0.16
C GLY A 380 4.10 32.43 -0.96
N THR A 381 5.32 32.09 -0.58
CA THR A 381 6.35 31.66 -1.51
C THR A 381 7.21 30.58 -0.86
N LEU A 382 7.41 29.47 -1.57
CA LEU A 382 8.34 28.42 -1.19
C LEU A 382 9.50 28.38 -2.18
N THR A 383 10.72 28.24 -1.71
CA THR A 383 11.90 27.94 -2.52
C THR A 383 12.26 26.48 -2.39
N LEU A 384 12.46 25.82 -3.52
CA LEU A 384 12.99 24.45 -3.60
C LEU A 384 14.44 24.50 -4.05
N GLU A 385 15.28 23.78 -3.32
CA GLU A 385 16.70 23.60 -3.64
C GLU A 385 17.02 22.12 -3.82
N ALA A 386 17.85 21.80 -4.82
CA ALA A 386 18.45 20.49 -4.96
C ALA A 386 19.98 20.63 -4.84
N ASN A 387 20.60 19.87 -3.92
CA ASN A 387 22.02 19.98 -3.57
C ASN A 387 22.46 21.45 -3.34
N GLY A 388 21.63 22.24 -2.63
CA GLY A 388 21.89 23.64 -2.29
C GLY A 388 21.75 24.65 -3.45
N LYS A 389 21.23 24.20 -4.61
CA LYS A 389 20.94 25.09 -5.75
C LYS A 389 19.43 25.25 -5.90
N VAL A 390 18.98 26.49 -6.03
CA VAL A 390 17.56 26.81 -6.27
C VAL A 390 17.13 26.23 -7.61
N ILE A 391 16.10 25.38 -7.58
CA ILE A 391 15.52 24.72 -8.75
C ILE A 391 14.13 25.27 -9.09
N ALA A 392 13.40 25.80 -8.10
CA ALA A 392 12.08 26.39 -8.29
C ALA A 392 11.75 27.42 -7.19
N THR A 393 10.85 28.35 -7.52
CA THR A 393 10.20 29.25 -6.57
C THR A 393 8.69 29.18 -6.80
N ILE A 394 7.98 28.56 -5.87
CA ILE A 394 6.55 28.30 -5.95
C ILE A 394 5.80 29.47 -5.33
N LYS A 395 4.86 30.05 -6.08
CA LYS A 395 4.00 31.14 -5.60
C LYS A 395 2.66 30.58 -5.17
N ILE A 396 2.34 30.63 -3.89
CA ILE A 396 1.09 30.17 -3.32
C ILE A 396 0.11 31.36 -3.27
N THR A 397 -1.06 31.19 -3.85
CA THR A 397 -2.16 32.17 -3.79
C THR A 397 -3.06 31.92 -2.59
N PRO A 398 -3.70 32.96 -2.02
CA PRO A 398 -4.63 32.77 -0.92
C PRO A 398 -5.75 31.79 -1.28
N SER A 399 -6.00 30.80 -0.43
CA SER A 399 -7.09 29.85 -0.56
C SER A 399 -7.27 29.09 0.75
N ASP A 400 -8.52 28.89 1.17
CA ASP A 400 -8.88 27.99 2.27
C ASP A 400 -8.99 26.54 1.79
N GLU A 401 -9.03 26.33 0.46
CA GLU A 401 -9.03 25.03 -0.17
C GLU A 401 -7.61 24.63 -0.61
N TRP A 402 -7.34 23.34 -0.59
CA TRP A 402 -6.12 22.76 -1.16
C TRP A 402 -6.07 22.98 -2.67
N LYS A 403 -4.90 23.37 -3.19
CA LYS A 403 -4.66 23.60 -4.62
C LYS A 403 -3.34 23.04 -5.07
N GLU A 404 -3.32 22.57 -6.31
CA GLU A 404 -2.10 22.20 -7.00
C GLU A 404 -1.45 23.45 -7.65
N TYR A 405 -0.18 23.63 -7.38
CA TYR A 405 0.66 24.67 -7.99
C TYR A 405 1.71 24.03 -8.88
N ILE A 406 1.65 24.29 -10.20
CA ILE A 406 2.60 23.79 -11.16
C ILE A 406 3.66 24.87 -11.43
N THR A 407 4.91 24.56 -11.12
CA THR A 407 6.01 25.52 -11.27
C THR A 407 7.13 24.93 -12.12
N PRO A 408 7.54 25.59 -13.22
CA PRO A 408 8.68 25.13 -14.00
C PRO A 408 9.95 25.02 -13.16
N VAL A 409 10.73 23.98 -13.37
CA VAL A 409 12.00 23.74 -12.67
C VAL A 409 13.18 24.02 -13.59
N LYS A 410 14.30 24.42 -13.00
CA LYS A 410 15.56 24.69 -13.73
C LYS A 410 16.73 24.09 -12.97
N GLY A 411 17.69 23.53 -13.72
CA GLY A 411 18.94 23.06 -13.12
C GLY A 411 18.77 21.88 -12.18
N LEU A 412 17.76 21.02 -12.42
CA LEU A 412 17.59 19.77 -11.69
C LEU A 412 18.81 18.87 -11.88
N PRO A 413 19.29 18.21 -10.80
CA PRO A 413 20.31 17.19 -10.93
C PRO A 413 19.72 15.95 -11.61
N THR A 414 20.59 15.12 -12.16
CA THR A 414 20.26 13.74 -12.56
C THR A 414 20.61 12.78 -11.42
N GLY A 415 19.84 11.70 -11.29
CA GLY A 415 20.05 10.71 -10.24
C GLY A 415 19.70 11.24 -8.84
N ILE A 416 20.46 10.80 -7.84
CA ILE A 416 20.15 11.06 -6.43
C ILE A 416 20.71 12.41 -5.98
N ALA A 417 19.87 13.21 -5.33
CA ALA A 417 20.25 14.51 -4.76
C ALA A 417 19.42 14.80 -3.49
N ASP A 418 19.90 15.73 -2.65
CA ASP A 418 19.15 16.21 -1.51
C ASP A 418 18.18 17.32 -1.93
N LEU A 419 16.95 17.26 -1.47
CA LEU A 419 15.91 18.26 -1.68
C LEU A 419 15.71 19.08 -0.41
N LYS A 420 15.61 20.42 -0.53
CA LYS A 420 15.24 21.31 0.56
C LYS A 420 14.11 22.23 0.14
N ILE A 421 13.15 22.42 1.04
CA ILE A 421 12.00 23.32 0.84
C ILE A 421 12.03 24.38 1.93
N ILE A 422 11.96 25.66 1.54
CA ILE A 422 12.13 26.80 2.44
C ILE A 422 10.93 27.74 2.27
N SER A 423 10.28 28.13 3.34
CA SER A 423 9.28 29.23 3.33
C SER A 423 9.97 30.59 3.29
N ASN A 424 9.56 31.45 2.36
CA ASN A 424 10.08 32.83 2.23
C ASN A 424 9.13 33.89 2.79
N THR A 425 8.09 33.48 3.50
CA THR A 425 7.04 34.40 4.00
C THR A 425 6.73 34.18 5.47
N ASP A 426 6.34 35.26 6.16
CA ASP A 426 5.93 35.24 7.56
C ASP A 426 4.45 34.96 7.72
N ASN A 427 3.92 33.99 6.98
CA ASN A 427 2.56 33.49 7.11
C ASN A 427 2.55 31.96 7.03
N THR A 428 1.48 31.37 7.49
CA THR A 428 1.31 29.93 7.44
C THR A 428 1.09 29.45 6.01
N ILE A 429 1.93 28.49 5.59
CA ILE A 429 1.75 27.70 4.38
C ILE A 429 1.66 26.23 4.80
N GLU A 430 0.59 25.56 4.40
CA GLU A 430 0.39 24.14 4.59
C GLU A 430 0.70 23.43 3.28
N VAL A 431 1.52 22.37 3.35
CA VAL A 431 1.95 21.57 2.18
C VAL A 431 1.74 20.10 2.50
N ASP A 432 1.11 19.40 1.58
CA ASP A 432 0.93 17.94 1.65
C ASP A 432 2.09 17.24 0.93
N TRP A 433 2.23 17.45 -0.40
CA TRP A 433 3.26 16.80 -1.20
C TRP A 433 3.83 17.69 -2.30
N VAL A 434 4.99 17.26 -2.82
CA VAL A 434 5.53 17.71 -4.09
C VAL A 434 5.80 16.50 -5.01
N THR A 435 5.68 16.71 -6.32
CA THR A 435 5.99 15.70 -7.35
C THR A 435 6.67 16.39 -8.54
N PHE A 436 7.73 15.78 -9.08
CA PHE A 436 8.41 16.31 -10.25
C PHE A 436 7.95 15.61 -11.53
N THR A 437 7.55 16.39 -12.53
CA THR A 437 6.94 15.89 -13.76
C THR A 437 7.74 16.27 -15.01
N PRO A 438 7.66 15.49 -16.10
CA PRO A 438 8.33 15.80 -17.34
C PRO A 438 7.74 17.00 -18.09
N ASP A 439 6.54 17.43 -17.72
CA ASP A 439 5.88 18.61 -18.29
C ASP A 439 5.20 19.49 -17.23
N ALA A 440 4.82 20.69 -17.62
CA ALA A 440 4.20 21.70 -16.76
C ALA A 440 2.69 21.85 -17.01
N ARG A 441 2.04 20.88 -17.65
CA ARG A 441 0.60 20.95 -17.93
C ARG A 441 -0.22 20.57 -16.69
N PRO A 442 -1.41 21.16 -16.50
CA PRO A 442 -2.38 20.69 -15.52
C PRO A 442 -2.75 19.23 -15.73
N SER A 443 -3.30 18.59 -14.73
CA SER A 443 -3.87 17.25 -14.89
C SER A 443 -4.86 17.23 -16.04
N ALA A 444 -4.78 16.20 -16.88
CA ALA A 444 -5.71 15.99 -18.00
C ALA A 444 -7.01 15.27 -17.56
N ALA A 445 -7.25 15.09 -16.26
CA ALA A 445 -8.47 14.47 -15.74
C ALA A 445 -9.72 15.25 -16.18
N ILE A 446 -10.68 14.54 -16.77
CA ILE A 446 -11.92 15.13 -17.25
C ILE A 446 -12.98 15.29 -16.16
N ILE A 447 -12.86 14.49 -15.11
CA ILE A 447 -13.65 14.58 -13.88
C ILE A 447 -12.68 14.90 -12.74
N THR A 448 -12.92 16.00 -12.03
CA THR A 448 -12.02 16.48 -10.96
C THR A 448 -12.69 16.53 -9.59
N SER A 449 -13.98 16.23 -9.51
CA SER A 449 -14.76 16.26 -8.28
C SER A 449 -14.69 14.97 -7.46
N THR A 450 -14.20 13.90 -8.06
CA THR A 450 -14.04 12.58 -7.44
C THR A 450 -12.99 11.78 -8.20
N PHE A 451 -12.46 10.72 -7.60
CA PHE A 451 -11.55 9.81 -8.27
C PHE A 451 -12.34 8.77 -9.08
N THR A 452 -12.01 8.67 -10.35
CA THR A 452 -12.71 7.82 -11.33
C THR A 452 -11.72 6.89 -12.00
N ALA A 453 -12.07 5.64 -12.14
CA ALA A 453 -11.20 4.63 -12.74
C ALA A 453 -11.93 3.83 -13.83
N ASP A 454 -11.16 3.08 -14.62
CA ASP A 454 -11.63 2.03 -15.51
C ASP A 454 -12.77 2.52 -16.42
N PRO A 455 -12.52 3.51 -17.31
CA PRO A 455 -13.54 4.20 -18.05
C PRO A 455 -14.19 3.33 -19.12
N ALA A 456 -15.51 3.27 -19.14
CA ALA A 456 -16.30 2.57 -20.14
C ALA A 456 -17.30 3.51 -20.82
N PRO A 457 -16.97 4.11 -21.98
CA PRO A 457 -17.87 5.02 -22.68
C PRO A 457 -18.95 4.26 -23.43
N LEU A 458 -20.18 4.81 -23.41
CA LEU A 458 -21.33 4.38 -24.21
C LEU A 458 -21.97 5.59 -24.89
N VAL A 459 -22.17 5.53 -26.20
CA VAL A 459 -22.90 6.57 -26.91
C VAL A 459 -24.34 6.13 -27.15
N HIS A 460 -25.28 6.93 -26.66
CA HIS A 460 -26.72 6.70 -26.84
C HIS A 460 -27.44 8.03 -27.04
N ASP A 461 -28.31 8.11 -28.05
CA ASP A 461 -29.13 9.29 -28.40
C ASP A 461 -28.33 10.61 -28.39
N GLY A 462 -27.17 10.62 -29.08
CA GLY A 462 -26.35 11.81 -29.25
C GLY A 462 -25.68 12.31 -27.99
N THR A 463 -25.70 11.52 -26.90
CA THR A 463 -25.02 11.75 -25.64
C THR A 463 -23.99 10.64 -25.41
N LEU A 464 -22.80 11.01 -24.96
CA LEU A 464 -21.82 10.05 -24.48
C LEU A 464 -21.98 9.92 -22.97
N TYR A 465 -22.22 8.70 -22.51
CA TYR A 465 -22.24 8.29 -21.12
C TYR A 465 -20.91 7.64 -20.78
N LEU A 466 -20.31 8.00 -19.66
CA LEU A 466 -19.06 7.47 -19.15
C LEU A 466 -19.33 6.75 -17.83
N TYR A 467 -19.22 5.45 -17.84
CA TYR A 467 -19.30 4.60 -16.66
C TYR A 467 -17.92 4.44 -16.08
N THR A 468 -17.78 4.59 -14.77
CA THR A 468 -16.48 4.51 -14.08
C THR A 468 -16.58 3.74 -12.79
N GLY A 469 -15.50 3.11 -12.39
CA GLY A 469 -15.26 2.76 -11.01
C GLY A 469 -15.04 4.00 -10.15
N HIS A 470 -15.22 3.88 -8.85
CA HIS A 470 -15.08 4.97 -7.86
C HIS A 470 -13.99 4.61 -6.86
N ASP A 471 -12.81 5.17 -7.01
CA ASP A 471 -11.70 4.98 -6.09
C ASP A 471 -11.92 5.83 -4.83
N VAL A 472 -12.22 5.17 -3.70
CA VAL A 472 -12.42 5.81 -2.38
C VAL A 472 -11.30 5.48 -1.39
N ALA A 473 -10.22 4.89 -1.87
CA ALA A 473 -9.07 4.57 -1.05
C ALA A 473 -8.45 5.82 -0.44
N SER A 474 -7.91 5.73 0.78
CA SER A 474 -7.16 6.82 1.39
C SER A 474 -5.85 7.10 0.64
N THR A 475 -5.22 8.24 0.90
CA THR A 475 -3.95 8.62 0.26
C THR A 475 -2.81 7.66 0.57
N HIS A 476 -2.93 6.88 1.63
CA HIS A 476 -1.95 5.90 2.08
C HIS A 476 -2.39 4.44 1.89
N ALA A 477 -3.49 4.23 1.17
CA ALA A 477 -3.98 2.89 0.89
C ALA A 477 -2.95 2.09 0.08
N THR A 478 -2.88 0.81 0.37
CA THR A 478 -2.00 -0.16 -0.26
C THR A 478 -2.76 -1.14 -1.16
N ASN A 479 -4.08 -0.97 -1.25
CA ASN A 479 -5.00 -1.76 -2.07
C ASN A 479 -6.14 -0.88 -2.59
N TYR A 480 -6.86 -1.39 -3.57
CA TYR A 480 -8.07 -0.76 -4.07
C TYR A 480 -9.18 -0.79 -3.01
N VAL A 481 -9.88 0.33 -2.87
CA VAL A 481 -11.15 0.44 -2.15
C VAL A 481 -12.13 1.07 -3.12
N MET A 482 -13.02 0.28 -3.67
CA MET A 482 -14.00 0.69 -4.68
C MET A 482 -15.36 0.19 -4.24
N SER A 483 -16.23 1.11 -3.81
CA SER A 483 -17.51 0.80 -3.16
C SER A 483 -18.69 0.75 -4.13
N ASP A 484 -18.55 1.39 -5.29
CA ASP A 484 -19.66 1.67 -6.19
C ASP A 484 -19.19 2.07 -7.59
N TRP A 485 -20.15 2.21 -8.52
CA TRP A 485 -19.93 2.71 -9.88
C TRP A 485 -20.71 3.99 -10.13
N GLN A 486 -20.04 4.94 -10.78
CA GLN A 486 -20.59 6.24 -11.12
C GLN A 486 -20.85 6.39 -12.61
N VAL A 487 -21.77 7.27 -12.96
CA VAL A 487 -22.06 7.62 -14.37
C VAL A 487 -21.93 9.12 -14.55
N PHE A 488 -21.25 9.49 -15.62
CA PHE A 488 -21.13 10.87 -16.11
C PHE A 488 -21.64 10.94 -17.54
N SER A 489 -22.10 12.11 -17.99
CA SER A 489 -22.49 12.25 -19.39
C SER A 489 -22.04 13.59 -19.98
N THR A 490 -21.86 13.59 -21.31
CA THR A 490 -21.51 14.79 -22.07
C THR A 490 -22.15 14.81 -23.45
N LYS A 491 -22.45 16.02 -23.94
CA LYS A 491 -22.88 16.24 -25.32
C LYS A 491 -21.81 16.92 -26.18
N ASP A 492 -20.66 17.31 -25.59
CA ASP A 492 -19.65 18.12 -26.29
C ASP A 492 -18.21 17.80 -25.92
N MET A 493 -17.97 16.79 -25.07
CA MET A 493 -16.67 16.39 -24.53
C MET A 493 -15.97 17.45 -23.65
N LYS A 494 -16.68 18.50 -23.27
CA LYS A 494 -16.15 19.61 -22.47
C LYS A 494 -16.89 19.76 -21.15
N HIS A 495 -18.22 19.66 -21.20
CA HIS A 495 -19.08 19.82 -20.03
C HIS A 495 -19.64 18.46 -19.64
N TRP A 496 -19.39 18.05 -18.42
CA TRP A 496 -19.78 16.76 -17.89
C TRP A 496 -20.86 16.92 -16.82
N THR A 497 -21.92 16.16 -16.97
CA THR A 497 -22.98 16.03 -15.95
C THR A 497 -22.68 14.82 -15.08
N ASN A 498 -22.58 15.01 -13.77
CA ASN A 498 -22.43 13.92 -12.81
C ASN A 498 -23.82 13.38 -12.42
N HIS A 499 -24.07 12.09 -12.64
CA HIS A 499 -25.30 11.40 -12.25
C HIS A 499 -25.17 10.68 -10.89
N GLY A 500 -23.99 10.75 -10.27
CA GLY A 500 -23.69 10.11 -8.98
C GLY A 500 -23.48 8.62 -9.09
N VAL A 501 -23.66 7.95 -7.98
CA VAL A 501 -23.62 6.48 -7.86
C VAL A 501 -24.89 5.92 -8.48
N CYS A 502 -24.73 5.16 -9.56
CA CYS A 502 -25.85 4.53 -10.27
C CYS A 502 -25.95 3.02 -10.03
N LEU A 503 -24.90 2.40 -9.47
CA LEU A 503 -24.88 0.98 -9.14
C LEU A 503 -23.90 0.72 -7.99
N SER A 504 -24.21 -0.22 -7.11
CA SER A 504 -23.31 -0.73 -6.07
C SER A 504 -23.44 -2.25 -5.92
N PRO A 505 -22.49 -2.93 -5.30
CA PRO A 505 -22.58 -4.37 -5.02
C PRO A 505 -23.83 -4.78 -4.23
N ASP A 506 -24.42 -3.87 -3.45
CA ASP A 506 -25.66 -4.14 -2.69
C ASP A 506 -26.85 -4.55 -3.56
N VAL A 507 -26.87 -4.11 -4.82
CA VAL A 507 -27.91 -4.52 -5.79
C VAL A 507 -27.88 -6.01 -6.08
N PHE A 508 -26.73 -6.66 -5.87
CA PHE A 508 -26.50 -8.07 -6.13
C PHE A 508 -26.54 -8.96 -4.88
N ALA A 509 -26.96 -8.38 -3.74
CA ALA A 509 -27.13 -9.18 -2.52
C ALA A 509 -28.21 -10.27 -2.70
N PRO A 510 -28.01 -11.49 -2.12
CA PRO A 510 -26.95 -11.85 -1.16
C PRO A 510 -25.67 -12.47 -1.78
N TRP A 511 -25.56 -12.61 -3.10
CA TRP A 511 -24.48 -13.35 -3.74
C TRP A 511 -23.28 -12.46 -4.11
N GLY A 512 -23.50 -11.20 -4.47
CA GLY A 512 -22.46 -10.19 -4.68
C GLY A 512 -22.11 -9.49 -3.36
N CYS A 513 -20.89 -9.03 -3.24
CA CYS A 513 -20.46 -8.33 -2.03
C CYS A 513 -19.65 -7.08 -2.34
N ARG A 514 -18.39 -7.02 -2.13
CA ARG A 514 -17.49 -5.87 -2.19
C ARG A 514 -16.78 -5.73 -3.55
N ASP A 515 -15.88 -4.75 -3.64
CA ASP A 515 -14.89 -4.59 -4.70
C ASP A 515 -15.53 -4.29 -6.07
N ALA A 516 -16.12 -3.10 -6.19
CA ALA A 516 -16.76 -2.60 -7.42
C ALA A 516 -15.72 -2.23 -8.50
N TYR A 517 -15.07 -3.23 -9.11
CA TYR A 517 -13.96 -3.05 -10.06
C TYR A 517 -14.46 -2.70 -11.47
N ALA A 518 -13.58 -2.81 -12.48
CA ALA A 518 -13.90 -2.40 -13.84
C ALA A 518 -15.19 -3.03 -14.39
N ALA A 519 -15.92 -2.25 -15.18
CA ALA A 519 -17.25 -2.60 -15.64
C ALA A 519 -17.58 -1.95 -16.98
N GLN A 520 -18.47 -2.53 -17.77
CA GLN A 520 -18.93 -1.94 -19.02
C GLN A 520 -20.45 -2.06 -19.16
N CYS A 521 -21.09 -0.98 -19.61
CA CYS A 521 -22.49 -0.96 -19.98
C CYS A 521 -22.67 -0.96 -21.50
N VAL A 522 -23.59 -1.78 -21.99
CA VAL A 522 -24.00 -1.82 -23.40
C VAL A 522 -25.51 -1.69 -23.52
N GLU A 523 -25.99 -1.15 -24.65
CA GLU A 523 -27.42 -1.06 -24.95
C GLU A 523 -27.82 -2.16 -25.96
N ARG A 524 -28.97 -2.82 -25.73
CA ARG A 524 -29.62 -3.71 -26.66
C ARG A 524 -31.14 -3.66 -26.51
N ASN A 525 -31.83 -3.36 -27.61
CA ASN A 525 -33.28 -3.33 -27.68
C ASN A 525 -33.95 -2.42 -26.63
N GLY A 526 -33.37 -1.22 -26.39
CA GLY A 526 -33.86 -0.26 -25.39
C GLY A 526 -33.57 -0.62 -23.94
N LYS A 527 -32.76 -1.64 -23.69
CA LYS A 527 -32.30 -2.04 -22.37
C LYS A 527 -30.81 -1.81 -22.24
N PHE A 528 -30.37 -1.40 -21.06
CA PHE A 528 -28.97 -1.17 -20.71
C PHE A 528 -28.50 -2.29 -19.80
N TYR A 529 -27.50 -3.05 -20.26
CA TYR A 529 -26.91 -4.18 -19.53
C TYR A 529 -25.53 -3.75 -19.03
N TRP A 530 -25.37 -3.69 -17.71
CA TRP A 530 -24.11 -3.28 -17.07
C TRP A 530 -23.42 -4.51 -16.49
N TYR A 531 -22.35 -4.95 -17.14
CA TYR A 531 -21.50 -6.05 -16.69
C TYR A 531 -20.46 -5.50 -15.75
N VAL A 532 -20.35 -6.09 -14.56
CA VAL A 532 -19.54 -5.57 -13.47
C VAL A 532 -18.66 -6.66 -12.86
N SER A 533 -17.43 -6.31 -12.51
CA SER A 533 -16.56 -7.16 -11.71
C SER A 533 -16.76 -6.86 -10.24
N MET A 534 -16.97 -7.88 -9.41
CA MET A 534 -17.10 -7.72 -7.96
C MET A 534 -16.75 -9.00 -7.21
N GLY A 535 -16.62 -8.89 -5.89
CA GLY A 535 -16.46 -10.05 -5.02
C GLY A 535 -17.71 -10.90 -4.97
N HIS A 536 -17.53 -12.21 -5.05
CA HIS A 536 -18.58 -13.23 -4.90
C HIS A 536 -18.56 -13.79 -3.48
N VAL A 537 -19.73 -13.92 -2.86
CA VAL A 537 -19.86 -14.50 -1.53
C VAL A 537 -19.59 -15.99 -1.60
N ALA A 538 -18.65 -16.48 -0.79
CA ALA A 538 -18.42 -17.92 -0.67
C ALA A 538 -19.62 -18.62 -0.02
N ASP A 539 -20.06 -19.71 -0.62
CA ASP A 539 -21.17 -20.55 -0.12
C ASP A 539 -20.88 -22.04 -0.37
N GLN A 540 -21.91 -22.91 -0.25
CA GLN A 540 -21.77 -24.34 -0.49
C GLN A 540 -21.44 -24.72 -1.95
N ASN A 541 -21.64 -23.80 -2.90
CA ASN A 541 -21.45 -24.00 -4.34
C ASN A 541 -20.27 -23.22 -4.89
N SER A 542 -19.73 -22.25 -4.16
CA SER A 542 -18.62 -21.38 -4.57
C SER A 542 -17.63 -21.13 -3.45
N LYS A 543 -16.35 -21.15 -3.79
CA LYS A 543 -15.26 -20.75 -2.88
C LYS A 543 -15.12 -19.23 -2.77
N GLY A 544 -15.94 -18.47 -3.50
CA GLY A 544 -15.81 -17.02 -3.62
C GLY A 544 -14.72 -16.62 -4.63
N GLY A 545 -14.22 -15.42 -4.49
CA GLY A 545 -13.28 -14.79 -5.43
C GLY A 545 -13.96 -13.68 -6.21
N MET A 546 -13.35 -13.22 -7.29
CA MET A 546 -13.98 -12.27 -8.20
C MET A 546 -14.92 -12.97 -9.16
N CYS A 547 -15.96 -12.25 -9.58
CA CYS A 547 -16.97 -12.75 -10.50
C CYS A 547 -17.49 -11.62 -11.42
N ILE A 548 -18.21 -11.99 -12.47
CA ILE A 548 -18.91 -11.02 -13.32
C ILE A 548 -20.41 -11.13 -13.08
N GLY A 549 -21.00 -10.01 -12.64
CA GLY A 549 -22.45 -9.83 -12.53
C GLY A 549 -23.03 -9.02 -13.69
N VAL A 550 -24.35 -9.06 -13.84
CA VAL A 550 -25.05 -8.25 -14.84
C VAL A 550 -26.23 -7.52 -14.19
N ALA A 551 -26.21 -6.21 -14.29
CA ALA A 551 -27.37 -5.38 -13.94
C ALA A 551 -28.08 -4.91 -15.20
N VAL A 552 -29.39 -4.68 -15.12
CA VAL A 552 -30.22 -4.21 -16.25
C VAL A 552 -31.08 -3.01 -15.85
N ALA A 553 -31.22 -2.05 -16.77
CA ALA A 553 -32.09 -0.87 -16.61
C ALA A 553 -32.79 -0.50 -17.93
N ASP A 554 -33.77 0.40 -17.85
CA ASP A 554 -34.49 0.98 -18.98
C ASP A 554 -33.91 2.36 -19.40
N SER A 555 -32.89 2.82 -18.67
CA SER A 555 -32.20 4.11 -18.91
C SER A 555 -30.69 3.94 -18.69
N PRO A 556 -29.85 4.70 -19.39
CA PRO A 556 -28.38 4.63 -19.23
C PRO A 556 -27.88 5.04 -17.82
N THR A 557 -28.72 5.71 -17.04
CA THR A 557 -28.41 6.10 -15.66
C THR A 557 -29.22 5.33 -14.60
N GLY A 558 -29.90 4.27 -15.02
CA GLY A 558 -30.69 3.41 -14.13
C GLY A 558 -32.13 3.90 -13.87
N PRO A 559 -32.79 3.38 -12.81
CA PRO A 559 -32.23 2.52 -11.78
C PRO A 559 -31.90 1.12 -12.31
N PHE A 560 -30.71 0.63 -11.98
CA PHE A 560 -30.25 -0.69 -12.34
C PHE A 560 -30.69 -1.73 -11.30
N ARG A 561 -31.01 -2.94 -11.74
CA ARG A 561 -31.34 -4.09 -10.89
C ARG A 561 -30.56 -5.32 -11.34
N ASP A 562 -30.30 -6.25 -10.43
CA ASP A 562 -29.72 -7.54 -10.77
C ASP A 562 -30.56 -8.24 -11.86
N ALA A 563 -29.91 -8.64 -12.94
CA ALA A 563 -30.60 -9.20 -14.09
C ALA A 563 -30.97 -10.68 -13.94
N ILE A 564 -30.21 -11.44 -13.14
CA ILE A 564 -30.34 -12.91 -13.07
C ILE A 564 -30.32 -13.51 -11.66
N GLY A 565 -30.06 -12.72 -10.62
CA GLY A 565 -30.03 -13.19 -9.23
C GLY A 565 -28.83 -14.07 -8.87
N LYS A 566 -27.80 -14.08 -9.69
CA LYS A 566 -26.55 -14.83 -9.51
C LYS A 566 -25.44 -14.26 -10.40
N ALA A 567 -24.19 -14.65 -10.15
CA ALA A 567 -23.08 -14.32 -11.05
C ALA A 567 -23.29 -14.97 -12.44
N LEU A 568 -22.94 -14.23 -13.51
CA LEU A 568 -22.86 -14.75 -14.87
C LEU A 568 -21.59 -15.60 -15.08
N ILE A 569 -20.45 -15.12 -14.57
CA ILE A 569 -19.18 -15.83 -14.55
C ILE A 569 -18.73 -15.95 -13.09
N THR A 570 -18.32 -17.15 -12.68
CA THR A 570 -17.75 -17.41 -11.37
C THR A 570 -16.32 -17.97 -11.50
N ASN A 571 -15.54 -17.81 -10.46
CA ASN A 571 -14.16 -18.31 -10.40
C ASN A 571 -14.05 -19.84 -10.63
N GLU A 572 -15.09 -20.62 -10.40
CA GLU A 572 -15.11 -22.06 -10.65
C GLU A 572 -15.28 -22.42 -12.14
N MET A 573 -15.78 -21.49 -12.95
CA MET A 573 -15.96 -21.69 -14.41
C MET A 573 -14.64 -21.54 -15.16
N THR A 574 -13.64 -20.90 -14.56
CA THR A 574 -12.35 -20.57 -15.14
C THR A 574 -11.23 -20.99 -14.18
N THR A 575 -10.53 -22.06 -14.48
CA THR A 575 -9.56 -22.69 -13.55
C THR A 575 -8.11 -22.65 -14.07
N ASP A 576 -7.82 -21.87 -15.09
CA ASP A 576 -6.51 -21.79 -15.73
C ASP A 576 -5.48 -21.01 -14.92
N LYS A 577 -5.91 -20.20 -13.95
CA LYS A 577 -5.04 -19.40 -13.07
C LYS A 577 -5.15 -19.82 -11.60
N PRO A 578 -4.04 -19.73 -10.86
CA PRO A 578 -4.03 -20.11 -9.44
C PRO A 578 -4.54 -19.03 -8.50
N HIS A 579 -5.10 -17.93 -8.99
CA HIS A 579 -5.61 -16.83 -8.16
C HIS A 579 -7.12 -16.62 -8.34
N SER A 580 -7.75 -15.96 -7.38
CA SER A 580 -9.21 -15.80 -7.31
C SER A 580 -9.72 -14.47 -7.90
N TRP A 581 -8.89 -13.72 -8.62
CA TRP A 581 -9.26 -12.45 -9.25
C TRP A 581 -9.01 -12.44 -10.76
N ASP A 582 -9.00 -13.59 -11.41
CA ASP A 582 -8.82 -13.72 -12.86
C ASP A 582 -10.09 -13.44 -13.67
N ASP A 583 -11.27 -13.41 -13.01
CA ASP A 583 -12.55 -13.10 -13.64
C ASP A 583 -12.97 -11.65 -13.36
N ILE A 584 -12.22 -10.70 -13.92
CA ILE A 584 -12.45 -9.26 -13.85
C ILE A 584 -12.49 -8.63 -15.23
N ASP A 585 -12.85 -7.36 -15.29
CA ASP A 585 -12.76 -6.46 -16.44
C ASP A 585 -13.60 -6.91 -17.65
N PRO A 586 -14.92 -7.07 -17.52
CA PRO A 586 -15.79 -7.49 -18.62
C PRO A 586 -15.89 -6.40 -19.68
N SER A 587 -15.74 -6.82 -20.94
CA SER A 587 -16.03 -6.01 -22.11
C SER A 587 -17.00 -6.76 -23.02
N VAL A 588 -18.08 -6.11 -23.42
CA VAL A 588 -19.10 -6.69 -24.29
C VAL A 588 -19.17 -5.96 -25.63
N PHE A 589 -19.16 -6.74 -26.68
CA PHE A 589 -19.28 -6.26 -28.04
C PHE A 589 -20.46 -6.96 -28.75
N ILE A 590 -21.31 -6.18 -29.40
CA ILE A 590 -22.41 -6.69 -30.23
C ILE A 590 -22.01 -6.49 -31.70
N ASP A 591 -21.85 -7.58 -32.44
CA ASP A 591 -21.44 -7.54 -33.84
C ASP A 591 -22.60 -7.13 -34.79
N ASP A 592 -22.28 -6.84 -36.04
CA ASP A 592 -23.24 -6.42 -37.05
C ASP A 592 -24.34 -7.47 -37.35
N ASP A 593 -24.05 -8.76 -37.07
CA ASP A 593 -25.03 -9.86 -37.19
C ASP A 593 -25.91 -10.02 -35.92
N GLY A 594 -25.71 -9.16 -34.91
CA GLY A 594 -26.43 -9.19 -33.64
C GLY A 594 -25.87 -10.17 -32.62
N GLN A 595 -24.79 -10.91 -32.92
CA GLN A 595 -24.14 -11.77 -31.98
C GLN A 595 -23.35 -10.94 -30.96
N ALA A 596 -23.63 -11.15 -29.65
CA ALA A 596 -22.88 -10.53 -28.58
C ALA A 596 -21.76 -11.45 -28.11
N TYR A 597 -20.63 -10.84 -27.78
CA TYR A 597 -19.44 -11.50 -27.20
C TYR A 597 -19.06 -10.81 -25.90
N LEU A 598 -18.80 -11.59 -24.86
CA LEU A 598 -18.20 -11.16 -23.61
C LEU A 598 -16.72 -11.53 -23.62
N VAL A 599 -15.85 -10.56 -23.37
CA VAL A 599 -14.39 -10.72 -23.23
C VAL A 599 -13.98 -10.22 -21.86
N TRP A 600 -13.10 -10.94 -21.15
CA TRP A 600 -12.67 -10.55 -19.80
C TRP A 600 -11.35 -11.22 -19.42
N GLY A 601 -10.79 -10.82 -18.27
CA GLY A 601 -9.76 -11.60 -17.59
C GLY A 601 -8.61 -10.80 -17.02
N ASN A 602 -7.87 -11.46 -16.13
CA ASN A 602 -6.56 -11.04 -15.63
C ASN A 602 -5.57 -12.18 -15.85
N ALA A 603 -4.38 -11.86 -16.36
CA ALA A 603 -3.32 -12.78 -16.78
C ALA A 603 -3.72 -13.83 -17.86
N SER A 604 -4.98 -13.89 -18.23
CA SER A 604 -5.52 -14.74 -19.30
C SER A 604 -6.75 -14.08 -19.90
N CYS A 605 -6.73 -13.84 -21.20
CA CYS A 605 -7.86 -13.27 -21.92
C CYS A 605 -8.86 -14.36 -22.28
N LYS A 606 -10.12 -14.18 -21.89
CA LYS A 606 -11.21 -15.13 -22.10
C LYS A 606 -12.30 -14.51 -22.95
N MET A 607 -12.99 -15.31 -23.74
CA MET A 607 -14.12 -14.87 -24.56
C MET A 607 -15.21 -15.93 -24.61
N VAL A 608 -16.48 -15.49 -24.59
CA VAL A 608 -17.65 -16.36 -24.81
C VAL A 608 -18.73 -15.59 -25.57
N LYS A 609 -19.54 -16.29 -26.32
CA LYS A 609 -20.75 -15.71 -26.88
C LYS A 609 -21.83 -15.56 -25.83
N LEU A 610 -22.64 -14.53 -25.96
CA LEU A 610 -23.87 -14.36 -25.18
C LEU A 610 -25.08 -14.71 -26.02
N LYS A 611 -26.10 -15.29 -25.38
CA LYS A 611 -27.42 -15.43 -26.01
C LYS A 611 -28.06 -14.06 -26.25
N GLU A 612 -29.11 -14.04 -27.06
CA GLU A 612 -29.81 -12.81 -27.38
C GLU A 612 -30.36 -12.05 -26.17
N ASN A 613 -30.65 -12.74 -25.08
CA ASN A 613 -31.12 -12.14 -23.83
C ASN A 613 -30.02 -11.41 -23.04
N MET A 614 -28.76 -11.45 -23.46
CA MET A 614 -27.58 -10.76 -22.88
C MET A 614 -27.18 -11.28 -21.47
N VAL A 615 -27.81 -12.29 -20.93
CA VAL A 615 -27.60 -12.75 -19.54
C VAL A 615 -27.35 -14.26 -19.43
N GLU A 616 -27.15 -14.92 -20.54
CA GLU A 616 -26.79 -16.33 -20.64
C GLU A 616 -25.64 -16.53 -21.63
N LEU A 617 -24.74 -17.47 -21.32
CA LEU A 617 -23.67 -17.87 -22.21
C LEU A 617 -24.21 -18.73 -23.37
N ASP A 618 -23.61 -18.58 -24.55
CA ASP A 618 -23.90 -19.35 -25.74
C ASP A 618 -22.65 -20.10 -26.22
N GLY A 619 -22.37 -21.23 -25.60
CA GLY A 619 -21.23 -22.10 -25.86
C GLY A 619 -20.14 -22.05 -24.80
N ASP A 620 -18.99 -22.61 -25.13
CA ASP A 620 -17.86 -22.78 -24.22
C ASP A 620 -17.01 -21.52 -24.12
N ILE A 621 -16.38 -21.30 -22.96
CA ILE A 621 -15.40 -20.23 -22.74
C ILE A 621 -14.14 -20.55 -23.52
N GLN A 622 -13.73 -19.61 -24.37
CA GLN A 622 -12.52 -19.69 -25.17
C GLN A 622 -11.39 -18.89 -24.48
N TYR A 623 -10.18 -19.44 -24.48
CA TYR A 623 -8.98 -18.76 -24.03
C TYR A 623 -8.24 -18.21 -25.23
N LEU A 624 -8.08 -16.89 -25.29
CA LEU A 624 -7.42 -16.20 -26.38
C LEU A 624 -5.92 -16.09 -26.12
N ASP A 625 -5.11 -16.44 -27.13
CA ASP A 625 -3.67 -16.24 -27.09
C ASP A 625 -3.33 -14.79 -27.47
N ILE A 626 -3.33 -13.90 -26.49
CA ILE A 626 -3.09 -12.46 -26.67
C ILE A 626 -1.70 -12.12 -26.10
N PRO A 627 -0.76 -11.64 -26.93
CA PRO A 627 0.57 -11.27 -26.47
C PRO A 627 0.54 -10.22 -25.36
N HIS A 628 1.35 -10.40 -24.31
CA HIS A 628 1.53 -9.48 -23.20
C HIS A 628 0.27 -9.12 -22.40
N PHE A 629 -0.82 -9.85 -22.56
CA PHE A 629 -2.09 -9.55 -21.88
C PHE A 629 -1.95 -9.60 -20.35
N ILE A 630 -2.35 -8.53 -19.70
CA ILE A 630 -2.46 -8.46 -18.24
C ILE A 630 -3.93 -8.41 -17.87
N GLU A 631 -4.67 -7.37 -18.26
CA GLU A 631 -6.07 -7.14 -17.89
C GLU A 631 -6.76 -6.13 -18.81
N GLY A 632 -7.98 -5.69 -18.47
CA GLY A 632 -8.67 -4.57 -19.08
C GLY A 632 -8.95 -4.72 -20.58
N PRO A 633 -9.51 -5.83 -21.07
CA PRO A 633 -9.82 -5.96 -22.49
C PRO A 633 -10.95 -5.01 -22.90
N TRP A 634 -10.79 -4.35 -24.05
CA TRP A 634 -11.83 -3.59 -24.72
C TRP A 634 -11.95 -4.04 -26.16
N ILE A 635 -13.13 -4.51 -26.56
CA ILE A 635 -13.35 -5.04 -27.90
C ILE A 635 -14.31 -4.16 -28.69
N TYR A 636 -13.96 -3.88 -29.96
CA TYR A 636 -14.81 -3.13 -30.87
C TYR A 636 -14.49 -3.49 -32.35
N LYS A 637 -15.37 -3.06 -33.29
CA LYS A 637 -15.20 -3.25 -34.75
C LYS A 637 -15.17 -1.91 -35.45
N ARG A 638 -14.27 -1.79 -36.43
CA ARG A 638 -14.19 -0.62 -37.31
C ARG A 638 -13.78 -1.05 -38.71
N ASN A 639 -14.55 -0.63 -39.75
CA ASN A 639 -14.26 -0.93 -41.15
C ASN A 639 -14.00 -2.41 -41.45
N GLY A 640 -14.74 -3.32 -40.79
CA GLY A 640 -14.61 -4.76 -40.98
C GLY A 640 -13.44 -5.41 -40.22
N LEU A 641 -12.64 -4.63 -39.50
CA LEU A 641 -11.55 -5.12 -38.66
C LEU A 641 -11.98 -5.08 -37.18
N TYR A 642 -11.77 -6.17 -36.45
CA TYR A 642 -11.97 -6.25 -35.01
C TYR A 642 -10.69 -5.84 -34.27
N TYR A 643 -10.85 -5.09 -33.21
CA TYR A 643 -9.78 -4.63 -32.37
C TYR A 643 -10.00 -5.17 -30.96
N LEU A 644 -8.98 -5.73 -30.37
CA LEU A 644 -8.89 -6.04 -28.94
C LEU A 644 -7.79 -5.17 -28.36
N VAL A 645 -8.18 -4.21 -27.54
CA VAL A 645 -7.30 -3.27 -26.85
C VAL A 645 -7.24 -3.67 -25.38
N TYR A 646 -6.09 -3.64 -24.75
CA TYR A 646 -5.91 -4.18 -23.40
C TYR A 646 -4.72 -3.54 -22.67
N ALA A 647 -4.71 -3.66 -21.36
CA ALA A 647 -3.54 -3.37 -20.54
C ALA A 647 -2.53 -4.52 -20.67
N GLY A 648 -1.31 -4.20 -21.06
CA GLY A 648 -0.26 -5.16 -21.40
C GLY A 648 1.13 -4.72 -20.97
N ALA A 649 2.16 -5.32 -21.61
CA ALA A 649 3.61 -5.14 -21.46
C ALA A 649 4.30 -5.95 -20.36
N GLY A 650 3.59 -6.77 -19.57
CA GLY A 650 4.18 -7.72 -18.64
C GLY A 650 4.99 -7.13 -17.47
N THR A 651 5.03 -5.80 -17.35
CA THR A 651 5.71 -5.05 -16.27
C THR A 651 4.86 -3.89 -15.80
N ARG A 652 5.00 -3.49 -14.53
CA ARG A 652 4.37 -2.28 -14.01
C ARG A 652 5.30 -1.07 -14.16
N PRO A 653 4.81 0.11 -14.52
CA PRO A 653 3.43 0.44 -14.94
C PRO A 653 3.03 -0.21 -16.25
N GLU A 654 1.75 -0.54 -16.38
CA GLU A 654 1.15 -1.12 -17.58
C GLU A 654 1.12 -0.12 -18.74
N MET A 655 1.02 -0.66 -19.95
CA MET A 655 0.80 0.09 -21.20
C MET A 655 -0.50 -0.37 -21.86
N ILE A 656 -1.05 0.44 -22.75
CA ILE A 656 -2.17 0.00 -23.61
C ILE A 656 -1.63 -0.51 -24.92
N GLU A 657 -1.91 -1.79 -25.17
CA GLU A 657 -1.54 -2.52 -26.37
C GLU A 657 -2.78 -2.96 -27.14
N TYR A 658 -2.61 -3.41 -28.37
CA TYR A 658 -3.74 -3.92 -29.12
C TYR A 658 -3.38 -5.00 -30.15
N CYS A 659 -4.36 -5.85 -30.39
CA CYS A 659 -4.38 -6.83 -31.48
C CYS A 659 -5.56 -6.57 -32.40
N THR A 660 -5.51 -7.11 -33.63
CA THR A 660 -6.61 -7.06 -34.59
C THR A 660 -6.87 -8.42 -35.22
N THR A 661 -8.11 -8.62 -35.68
CA THR A 661 -8.48 -9.78 -36.50
C THR A 661 -9.56 -9.40 -37.51
N THR A 662 -9.64 -10.12 -38.63
CA THR A 662 -10.76 -10.03 -39.56
C THR A 662 -11.85 -11.05 -39.27
N ASP A 663 -11.57 -12.02 -38.36
CA ASP A 663 -12.51 -13.07 -38.00
C ASP A 663 -12.45 -13.31 -36.48
N ILE A 664 -13.40 -12.72 -35.76
CA ILE A 664 -13.49 -12.84 -34.32
C ILE A 664 -13.68 -14.31 -33.82
N LYS A 665 -14.28 -15.15 -34.67
CA LYS A 665 -14.58 -16.56 -34.38
C LYS A 665 -13.35 -17.46 -34.49
N SER A 666 -12.31 -17.01 -35.18
CA SER A 666 -11.07 -17.79 -35.36
C SER A 666 -10.20 -17.90 -34.13
N GLY A 667 -10.38 -17.02 -33.16
CA GLY A 667 -9.49 -16.89 -31.96
C GLY A 667 -8.06 -16.44 -32.29
N LYS A 668 -7.77 -16.08 -33.56
CA LYS A 668 -6.45 -15.64 -34.02
C LYS A 668 -6.38 -14.13 -34.08
N TRP A 669 -5.51 -13.57 -33.31
CA TRP A 669 -5.30 -12.13 -33.19
C TRP A 669 -3.88 -11.75 -33.58
N GLU A 670 -3.73 -10.71 -34.38
CA GLU A 670 -2.45 -10.18 -34.82
C GLU A 670 -2.06 -8.99 -33.94
N TYR A 671 -0.93 -9.08 -33.27
CA TYR A 671 -0.38 -8.00 -32.46
C TYR A 671 0.01 -6.79 -33.32
N ARG A 672 -0.40 -5.60 -32.92
CA ARG A 672 -0.20 -4.36 -33.71
C ARG A 672 0.66 -3.31 -32.98
N GLY A 673 0.93 -3.48 -31.69
CA GLY A 673 1.81 -2.59 -30.92
C GLY A 673 1.10 -1.83 -29.80
N ILE A 674 1.73 -0.74 -29.39
CA ILE A 674 1.33 0.08 -28.24
C ILE A 674 0.49 1.26 -28.74
N ILE A 675 -0.63 1.53 -28.07
CA ILE A 675 -1.47 2.73 -28.27
C ILE A 675 -1.01 3.84 -27.35
N ASP A 676 -0.80 3.52 -26.06
CA ASP A 676 -0.43 4.44 -25.02
C ASP A 676 0.64 3.84 -24.12
N GLY A 677 1.63 4.65 -23.77
CA GLY A 677 2.74 4.24 -22.91
C GLY A 677 2.32 4.09 -21.44
N ASN A 678 3.31 3.95 -20.58
CA ASN A 678 3.07 3.79 -19.14
C ASN A 678 2.16 4.87 -18.57
N SER A 679 1.19 4.46 -17.77
CA SER A 679 0.31 5.38 -17.04
C SER A 679 1.11 6.29 -16.12
N THR A 680 0.72 7.56 -16.03
CA THR A 680 1.40 8.55 -15.20
C THR A 680 0.76 8.58 -13.80
N GLY A 681 1.59 8.41 -12.77
CA GLY A 681 1.17 8.52 -11.37
C GLY A 681 0.40 7.30 -10.83
N CYS A 682 0.18 6.27 -11.64
CA CYS A 682 -0.37 4.98 -11.20
C CYS A 682 0.26 3.83 -11.98
N PHE A 683 0.13 2.60 -11.48
CA PHE A 683 0.77 1.44 -12.09
C PHE A 683 -0.16 0.65 -13.02
N THR A 684 -1.48 0.84 -12.95
CA THR A 684 -2.46 0.24 -13.87
C THR A 684 -2.95 1.22 -14.90
N THR A 685 -3.50 0.70 -15.99
CA THR A 685 -4.20 1.46 -17.00
C THR A 685 -5.37 0.64 -17.53
N HIS A 686 -6.42 1.29 -18.05
CA HIS A 686 -7.61 0.60 -18.55
C HIS A 686 -8.19 1.36 -19.73
N PRO A 687 -8.41 0.72 -20.91
CA PRO A 687 -8.89 1.39 -22.10
C PRO A 687 -10.42 1.44 -22.17
N GLY A 688 -10.95 2.53 -22.69
CA GLY A 688 -12.33 2.64 -23.17
C GLY A 688 -12.35 3.42 -24.47
N ILE A 689 -13.08 2.96 -25.49
CA ILE A 689 -13.08 3.59 -26.82
C ILE A 689 -14.51 3.83 -27.29
N ALA A 690 -14.76 5.02 -27.81
CA ALA A 690 -16.04 5.35 -28.43
C ALA A 690 -15.88 6.31 -29.60
N ASP A 691 -16.66 6.11 -30.66
CA ASP A 691 -16.85 7.08 -31.73
C ASP A 691 -17.96 8.05 -31.32
N PHE A 692 -17.63 9.35 -31.24
CA PHE A 692 -18.57 10.39 -30.85
C PHE A 692 -18.31 11.68 -31.63
N LYS A 693 -19.38 12.24 -32.25
CA LYS A 693 -19.32 13.48 -33.03
C LYS A 693 -18.26 13.45 -34.15
N GLY A 694 -18.16 12.33 -34.86
CA GLY A 694 -17.26 12.17 -35.99
C GLY A 694 -15.77 11.99 -35.64
N LYS A 695 -15.46 11.76 -34.36
CA LYS A 695 -14.13 11.47 -33.85
C LYS A 695 -14.13 10.17 -33.06
N SER A 696 -12.99 9.49 -33.05
CA SER A 696 -12.74 8.38 -32.14
C SER A 696 -12.05 8.92 -30.85
N TRP A 697 -12.56 8.54 -29.71
CA TRP A 697 -12.06 8.95 -28.39
C TRP A 697 -11.51 7.76 -27.65
N PHE A 698 -10.32 7.93 -27.12
CA PHE A 698 -9.63 6.97 -26.26
C PHE A 698 -9.65 7.47 -24.82
N PHE A 699 -10.30 6.72 -23.97
CA PHE A 699 -10.36 6.97 -22.53
C PHE A 699 -9.42 6.02 -21.83
N THR A 700 -8.74 6.51 -20.82
CA THR A 700 -7.97 5.72 -19.87
C THR A 700 -7.91 6.47 -18.54
N HIS A 701 -7.11 6.02 -17.58
CA HIS A 701 -6.94 6.73 -16.30
C HIS A 701 -5.47 6.98 -15.98
N ASN A 702 -5.22 7.93 -15.09
CA ASN A 702 -3.93 8.20 -14.48
C ASN A 702 -4.09 8.59 -13.00
N GLY A 703 -2.97 8.76 -12.29
CA GLY A 703 -2.95 9.16 -10.87
C GLY A 703 -2.54 10.62 -10.66
N THR A 704 -2.82 11.55 -11.61
CA THR A 704 -2.24 12.90 -11.58
C THR A 704 -3.15 13.98 -10.97
N LEU A 705 -4.38 13.67 -10.55
CA LEU A 705 -5.16 14.60 -9.75
C LEU A 705 -4.45 14.88 -8.41
N PRO A 706 -4.67 16.06 -7.81
CA PRO A 706 -4.19 16.32 -6.45
C PRO A 706 -4.62 15.21 -5.48
N SER A 707 -3.68 14.72 -4.67
CA SER A 707 -3.82 13.52 -3.83
C SER A 707 -4.17 12.22 -4.58
N GLY A 708 -4.03 12.19 -5.90
CA GLY A 708 -4.16 11.00 -6.73
C GLY A 708 -3.00 10.02 -6.56
N GLY A 709 -3.11 8.87 -7.20
CA GLY A 709 -2.12 7.79 -7.14
C GLY A 709 -2.66 6.49 -7.70
N SER A 710 -1.96 5.39 -7.43
CA SER A 710 -2.32 4.05 -7.96
C SER A 710 -3.70 3.55 -7.53
N TYR A 711 -4.18 3.98 -6.38
CA TYR A 711 -5.48 3.60 -5.83
C TYR A 711 -6.48 4.76 -5.76
N ARG A 712 -6.12 5.91 -6.39
CA ARG A 712 -6.92 7.14 -6.50
C ARG A 712 -6.73 7.69 -7.90
N ARG A 713 -7.29 6.98 -8.86
CA ARG A 713 -7.12 7.23 -10.30
C ARG A 713 -8.10 8.27 -10.82
N SER A 714 -7.86 8.78 -12.00
CA SER A 714 -8.75 9.77 -12.64
C SER A 714 -8.76 9.60 -14.14
N VAL A 715 -9.95 9.57 -14.71
CA VAL A 715 -10.16 9.38 -16.16
C VAL A 715 -9.62 10.56 -16.94
N ILE A 716 -8.88 10.25 -17.99
CA ILE A 716 -8.40 11.16 -19.02
C ILE A 716 -8.90 10.72 -20.39
N VAL A 717 -8.91 11.60 -21.36
CA VAL A 717 -9.37 11.32 -22.73
C VAL A 717 -8.49 11.99 -23.76
N ASP A 718 -8.21 11.26 -24.84
CA ASP A 718 -7.49 11.74 -26.01
C ASP A 718 -8.25 11.43 -27.31
N GLU A 719 -8.03 12.22 -28.37
CA GLU A 719 -8.53 11.90 -29.70
C GLU A 719 -7.67 10.79 -30.33
N MET A 720 -8.27 9.66 -30.65
CA MET A 720 -7.61 8.51 -31.26
C MET A 720 -7.69 8.62 -32.81
N LYS A 721 -6.59 8.31 -33.47
CA LYS A 721 -6.48 8.38 -34.95
C LYS A 721 -5.99 7.06 -35.52
N TYR A 722 -6.44 6.77 -36.72
CA TYR A 722 -6.10 5.56 -37.47
C TYR A 722 -5.34 5.91 -38.73
N ARG A 723 -4.44 5.02 -39.16
CA ARG A 723 -3.84 5.04 -40.50
C ARG A 723 -4.79 4.41 -41.51
N ALA A 724 -4.47 4.56 -42.78
CA ALA A 724 -5.28 4.03 -43.87
C ALA A 724 -5.42 2.49 -43.84
N ASP A 725 -4.43 1.79 -43.27
CA ASP A 725 -4.43 0.34 -43.09
C ASP A 725 -5.21 -0.14 -41.87
N GLY A 726 -5.82 0.78 -41.12
CA GLY A 726 -6.55 0.51 -39.88
C GLY A 726 -5.69 0.47 -38.64
N THR A 727 -4.37 0.58 -38.73
CA THR A 727 -3.53 0.64 -37.51
C THR A 727 -3.75 1.93 -36.73
N ILE A 728 -3.69 1.84 -35.41
CA ILE A 728 -3.86 2.99 -34.52
C ILE A 728 -2.56 3.80 -34.50
N ILE A 729 -2.67 5.13 -34.55
CA ILE A 729 -1.53 6.02 -34.31
C ILE A 729 -1.33 6.13 -32.81
N PRO A 730 -0.15 5.78 -32.29
CA PRO A 730 0.13 5.89 -30.86
C PRO A 730 -0.16 7.29 -30.30
N ILE A 731 -0.67 7.35 -29.10
CA ILE A 731 -1.00 8.60 -28.41
C ILE A 731 0.26 9.16 -27.79
N GLU A 732 0.69 10.31 -28.31
CA GLU A 732 1.81 11.07 -27.72
C GLU A 732 1.25 12.13 -26.79
N ARG A 733 1.29 11.88 -25.49
CA ARG A 733 1.00 12.89 -24.48
C ARG A 733 2.23 13.78 -24.28
N LYS A 734 2.22 14.94 -24.96
CA LYS A 734 3.32 15.93 -24.90
C LYS A 734 3.33 16.70 -23.60
#